data_b3a1cb72b2d6763dfb340ecb9b94a0b7
#
_entry.id   b3a1cb72b2d6763dfb340ecb9b94a0b7
#
_cell.length_a   1.000
_cell.length_b   1.000
_cell.length_c   1.000
_cell.angle_alpha   90.00
_cell.angle_beta   90.00
_cell.angle_gamma   90.00
#
_symmetry.space_group_name_H-M   'P 1'
#
loop_
_entity.id
_entity.type
_entity.pdbx_description
1 polymer ?
#
loop_
_entity_poly.entity_id
_entity_poly.type
_entity_poly.pdbx_seq_one_letter_code
_entity_poly.pdbx_strand_id
1 'polypeptide(L)'
;MLQKLITGFVMFICSFAFGQFKISGQIFDENNKPIDGCHVHIRNKNANSDSNGNYSIENIPSGKTKVYVSSLGYKSIEETLDLQANLVRDFKMFSKVNSLNDVIVNQKRNSENNSILEQKIKTETIEKYSSQTLGDALKEVAGVSILRTGSNIVKPVINGLHSSRVPIISNNVRLEDQQWGAEHAPNFDVNAAGKITVIKGASGLQYGGDAVGGLIIVEPIAVKNDTLFSKTISNLSSNGQGGTLSTSLHKGNFCDWSWNALGTFKYFGDRNSANYVLSNSGNREINFSGDVKYTGKKFDVSGFYSLYNAQIGILSASHIGSANDLKTSINNLVPSTIKDYTYNLKNPKQEVKHHLAKVNFKYSINESSSLALQYSYQFNKRLEFDVRRGNLKNTPALDLELVTNNLKLDYKNEFQHWTLKSGLSLENQENKASPETGVRPLIPDYIKRDFGFYGISTYSISESMILDFGLRYDYSNTNASKYYLKSRWTERNFDYNFSGFIKGESGNQWYTKPKFTFNNYSGSAGLQKQFGSDLNWYVNLSLATRNPNPSELFSDGLHHSTGQIELGDLGLKKEQSFKFATTLVKKWCKFSVEINPFANSIRNYMFLIPTDFETTIRGVFPVWEYQQTNALLTGLDFNSIWNITETLQHQFTFAAVNGFDLTNDLPLIVMPPLTFSNKIQFAKKTFHGLVLELKNEVVLRQTQFPDNNFTTKIIENNEFVDVLVDISSPPNAYQLWSFYSEIKFKTFKKSFTTIAFSIQNILNTNYRDYLNSQRYFVNELGRNFQIQLKFNY
;
A
#
# COMPACT_ATOMS: atom_id res chain seq x y z
N MET A 1 44.81 48.96 44.29
CA MET A 1 44.52 48.36 42.97
C MET A 1 43.51 47.20 43.05
N LEU A 2 43.64 46.36 44.05
CA LEU A 2 42.75 45.20 44.25
C LEU A 2 41.26 45.57 44.54
N GLN A 3 41.06 46.70 45.31
CA GLN A 3 39.72 47.16 45.66
C GLN A 3 38.90 47.66 44.43
N LYS A 4 39.57 48.29 43.46
CA LYS A 4 38.97 48.77 42.21
C LYS A 4 38.65 47.62 41.23
N LEU A 5 39.40 46.51 41.27
CA LEU A 5 39.17 45.31 40.52
C LEU A 5 37.97 44.55 41.06
N ILE A 6 37.81 44.49 42.40
CA ILE A 6 36.64 43.81 43.03
C ILE A 6 35.38 44.60 42.80
N THR A 7 35.39 45.91 42.84
CA THR A 7 34.22 46.76 42.55
C THR A 7 33.84 46.66 41.07
N GLY A 8 34.80 46.59 40.15
CA GLY A 8 34.54 46.39 38.73
C GLY A 8 33.94 44.97 38.42
N PHE A 9 34.39 43.95 39.16
CA PHE A 9 33.89 42.56 39.01
C PHE A 9 32.48 42.40 39.60
N VAL A 10 32.20 43.08 40.73
CA VAL A 10 30.82 43.06 41.31
C VAL A 10 29.84 43.88 40.47
N MET A 11 30.27 44.98 39.82
CA MET A 11 29.44 45.73 38.88
C MET A 11 29.17 44.93 37.57
N PHE A 12 30.10 44.06 37.14
CA PHE A 12 29.92 43.24 35.95
C PHE A 12 28.98 42.06 36.19
N ILE A 13 28.88 41.56 37.41
CA ILE A 13 27.95 40.47 37.79
C ILE A 13 26.49 40.97 37.92
N CYS A 14 26.28 42.26 38.24
CA CYS A 14 24.93 42.83 38.36
C CYS A 14 24.27 43.19 37.03
N SER A 15 24.96 43.07 35.88
CA SER A 15 24.43 43.47 34.56
C SER A 15 23.63 42.37 33.82
N PHE A 16 23.45 41.18 34.38
CA PHE A 16 22.67 40.10 33.76
C PHE A 16 21.40 39.74 34.56
N ALA A 17 20.67 40.73 35.05
CA ALA A 17 19.29 40.51 35.50
C ALA A 17 18.38 40.44 34.25
N PHE A 18 18.33 39.29 33.60
CA PHE A 18 17.27 39.02 32.61
C PHE A 18 15.94 39.07 33.35
N GLY A 19 15.07 39.98 32.97
CA GLY A 19 13.68 40.03 33.44
C GLY A 19 13.02 38.68 33.14
N GLN A 20 12.61 37.99 34.18
CA GLN A 20 11.84 36.75 34.05
C GLN A 20 10.36 37.06 34.25
N PHE A 21 9.52 36.70 33.27
CA PHE A 21 8.11 37.02 33.25
C PHE A 21 7.26 35.80 33.50
N LYS A 22 5.99 36.06 33.83
CA LYS A 22 4.95 35.05 34.03
C LYS A 22 3.92 35.17 32.92
N ILE A 23 3.51 34.02 32.36
CA ILE A 23 2.30 33.93 31.54
C ILE A 23 1.27 33.14 32.33
N SER A 24 0.06 33.63 32.43
CA SER A 24 -1.08 32.97 33.04
C SER A 24 -2.35 33.28 32.26
N GLY A 25 -3.42 32.55 32.51
CA GLY A 25 -4.71 32.74 31.84
C GLY A 25 -5.61 31.53 32.01
N GLN A 26 -6.71 31.52 31.29
CA GLN A 26 -7.68 30.43 31.29
C GLN A 26 -7.80 29.82 29.89
N ILE A 27 -8.16 28.54 29.86
CA ILE A 27 -8.38 27.77 28.63
C ILE A 27 -9.80 27.27 28.59
N PHE A 28 -10.53 27.65 27.56
CA PHE A 28 -11.95 27.34 27.35
C PHE A 28 -12.18 26.57 26.05
N ASP A 29 -13.28 25.85 26.00
CA ASP A 29 -13.83 25.29 24.75
C ASP A 29 -14.64 26.33 23.95
N GLU A 30 -15.19 25.92 22.81
CA GLU A 30 -16.06 26.75 21.97
C GLU A 30 -17.33 27.24 22.67
N ASN A 31 -17.76 26.57 23.74
CA ASN A 31 -18.94 26.92 24.55
C ASN A 31 -18.60 27.69 25.82
N ASN A 32 -17.34 28.19 25.93
CA ASN A 32 -16.80 28.89 27.09
C ASN A 32 -16.76 28.04 28.38
N LYS A 33 -16.69 26.70 28.27
CA LYS A 33 -16.46 25.80 29.42
C LYS A 33 -14.96 25.64 29.63
N PRO A 34 -14.47 25.68 30.89
CA PRO A 34 -13.06 25.48 31.17
C PRO A 34 -12.61 24.07 30.79
N ILE A 35 -11.38 23.97 30.27
CA ILE A 35 -10.78 22.68 29.88
C ILE A 35 -9.73 22.31 30.94
N ASP A 36 -9.96 21.21 31.66
CA ASP A 36 -9.02 20.64 32.62
C ASP A 36 -7.93 19.82 31.94
N GLY A 37 -6.69 19.89 32.44
CA GLY A 37 -5.56 19.09 31.96
C GLY A 37 -5.07 19.49 30.56
N CYS A 38 -5.38 20.68 30.08
CA CYS A 38 -4.83 21.21 28.83
C CYS A 38 -3.35 21.52 29.01
N HIS A 39 -2.52 21.06 28.12
CA HIS A 39 -1.08 21.23 28.16
C HIS A 39 -0.67 22.53 27.47
N VAL A 40 0.01 23.43 28.22
CA VAL A 40 0.61 24.66 27.70
C VAL A 40 2.12 24.53 27.73
N HIS A 41 2.76 24.67 26.58
CA HIS A 41 4.20 24.57 26.40
C HIS A 41 4.78 25.87 25.88
N ILE A 42 5.81 26.40 26.55
CA ILE A 42 6.52 27.61 26.19
C ILE A 42 8.02 27.37 26.32
N ARG A 43 8.73 27.34 25.18
CA ARG A 43 10.17 26.98 25.11
C ARG A 43 10.40 25.61 25.74
N ASN A 44 11.07 25.54 26.91
CA ASN A 44 11.36 24.34 27.67
C ASN A 44 10.57 24.23 28.99
N LYS A 45 9.46 24.97 29.12
CA LYS A 45 8.59 24.99 30.29
C LYS A 45 7.18 24.57 29.94
N ASN A 46 6.53 23.88 30.87
CA ASN A 46 5.21 23.32 30.67
C ASN A 46 4.32 23.63 31.89
N ALA A 47 3.02 23.77 31.64
CA ALA A 47 1.98 23.77 32.68
C ALA A 47 0.76 23.03 32.16
N ASN A 48 -0.03 22.47 33.07
CA ASN A 48 -1.36 21.94 32.74
C ASN A 48 -2.41 22.87 33.35
N SER A 49 -3.54 23.06 32.66
CA SER A 49 -4.67 23.75 33.23
C SER A 49 -5.33 22.95 34.34
N ASP A 50 -5.83 23.65 35.36
CA ASP A 50 -6.62 23.04 36.44
C ASP A 50 -8.10 22.82 36.06
N SER A 51 -8.93 22.32 36.97
CA SER A 51 -10.35 22.05 36.75
C SER A 51 -11.18 23.30 36.40
N ASN A 52 -10.67 24.50 36.68
CA ASN A 52 -11.26 25.80 36.29
C ASN A 52 -10.64 26.34 34.99
N GLY A 53 -9.78 25.56 34.30
CA GLY A 53 -9.09 25.95 33.11
C GLY A 53 -7.88 26.86 33.31
N ASN A 54 -7.51 27.24 34.56
CA ASN A 54 -6.40 28.14 34.81
C ASN A 54 -5.05 27.48 34.57
N TYR A 55 -4.12 28.20 33.95
CA TYR A 55 -2.72 27.80 33.77
C TYR A 55 -1.77 28.93 34.17
N SER A 56 -0.56 28.56 34.55
CA SER A 56 0.49 29.57 34.91
C SER A 56 1.87 28.99 34.65
N ILE A 57 2.71 29.73 33.94
CA ILE A 57 4.13 29.42 33.69
C ILE A 57 4.96 30.59 34.08
N GLU A 58 5.92 30.37 34.97
CA GLU A 58 6.81 31.40 35.54
C GLU A 58 8.24 31.32 34.99
N ASN A 59 8.98 32.35 35.21
CA ASN A 59 10.40 32.46 34.85
C ASN A 59 10.65 32.30 33.36
N ILE A 60 9.87 32.97 32.51
CA ILE A 60 10.05 33.01 31.07
C ILE A 60 10.92 34.21 30.70
N PRO A 61 12.01 34.06 29.95
CA PRO A 61 12.83 35.17 29.49
C PRO A 61 12.07 36.16 28.60
N SER A 62 12.41 37.45 28.64
CA SER A 62 11.84 38.48 27.75
C SER A 62 12.04 38.15 26.28
N GLY A 63 11.15 38.67 25.41
CA GLY A 63 11.23 38.62 23.96
C GLY A 63 10.20 37.68 23.31
N LYS A 64 10.27 37.57 22.00
CA LYS A 64 9.34 36.77 21.22
C LYS A 64 9.46 35.30 21.58
N THR A 65 8.34 34.67 21.93
CA THR A 65 8.28 33.27 22.32
C THR A 65 7.04 32.60 21.74
N LYS A 66 7.16 31.36 21.33
CA LYS A 66 6.04 30.55 20.87
C LYS A 66 5.39 29.83 22.03
N VAL A 67 4.06 29.92 22.07
CA VAL A 67 3.19 29.23 23.02
C VAL A 67 2.44 28.15 22.26
N TYR A 68 2.49 26.92 22.75
CA TYR A 68 1.74 25.80 22.22
C TYR A 68 0.72 25.35 23.27
N VAL A 69 -0.56 25.32 22.87
CA VAL A 69 -1.65 24.85 23.72
C VAL A 69 -2.28 23.64 23.09
N SER A 70 -2.34 22.53 23.82
CA SER A 70 -2.90 21.27 23.29
C SER A 70 -3.72 20.54 24.34
N SER A 71 -4.83 19.95 23.91
CA SER A 71 -5.67 19.06 24.72
C SER A 71 -6.26 17.95 23.84
N LEU A 72 -6.51 16.80 24.44
CA LEU A 72 -7.09 15.67 23.72
C LEU A 72 -8.52 16.01 23.25
N GLY A 73 -8.77 15.88 21.96
CA GLY A 73 -10.07 16.21 21.36
C GLY A 73 -10.20 17.66 20.89
N TYR A 74 -9.18 18.50 21.02
CA TYR A 74 -9.18 19.89 20.58
C TYR A 74 -8.08 20.15 19.53
N LYS A 75 -8.27 21.18 18.69
CA LYS A 75 -7.23 21.66 17.80
C LYS A 75 -6.15 22.36 18.62
N SER A 76 -4.89 22.01 18.39
CA SER A 76 -3.77 22.69 19.05
C SER A 76 -3.67 24.13 18.55
N ILE A 77 -3.32 25.05 19.47
CA ILE A 77 -3.05 26.45 19.19
C ILE A 77 -1.55 26.67 19.22
N GLU A 78 -1.02 27.37 18.23
CA GLU A 78 0.34 27.88 18.20
C GLU A 78 0.26 29.41 18.01
N GLU A 79 0.78 30.16 18.97
CA GLU A 79 0.78 31.61 18.94
C GLU A 79 2.16 32.16 19.34
N THR A 80 2.62 33.16 18.65
CA THR A 80 3.87 33.86 19.03
C THR A 80 3.54 35.09 19.82
N LEU A 81 3.99 35.13 21.09
CA LEU A 81 3.81 36.26 22.00
C LEU A 81 5.13 36.99 22.19
N ASP A 82 5.08 38.31 22.33
CA ASP A 82 6.23 39.16 22.70
C ASP A 82 6.13 39.51 24.18
N LEU A 83 7.00 38.91 25.00
CA LEU A 83 7.00 39.06 26.45
C LEU A 83 7.92 40.18 26.88
N GLN A 84 7.33 41.27 27.27
CA GLN A 84 8.04 42.42 27.85
C GLN A 84 7.61 42.71 29.29
N ALA A 85 6.54 42.07 29.75
CA ALA A 85 5.98 42.14 31.11
C ALA A 85 5.25 40.82 31.42
N ASN A 86 4.76 40.68 32.68
CA ASN A 86 3.82 39.62 33.00
C ASN A 86 2.57 39.72 32.13
N LEU A 87 2.17 38.60 31.50
CA LEU A 87 1.09 38.56 30.53
C LEU A 87 -0.02 37.62 30.98
N VAL A 88 -1.27 38.11 30.95
CA VAL A 88 -2.45 37.29 31.08
C VAL A 88 -2.97 37.00 29.67
N ARG A 89 -3.04 35.74 29.28
CA ARG A 89 -3.51 35.32 27.95
C ARG A 89 -4.44 34.13 28.05
N ASP A 90 -5.69 34.30 27.66
CA ASP A 90 -6.68 33.24 27.59
C ASP A 90 -6.66 32.58 26.21
N PHE A 91 -6.90 31.24 26.17
CA PHE A 91 -6.97 30.48 24.95
C PHE A 91 -8.32 29.82 24.77
N LYS A 92 -8.94 30.05 23.63
CA LYS A 92 -10.18 29.38 23.24
C LYS A 92 -9.87 28.24 22.29
N MET A 93 -10.04 27.01 22.76
CA MET A 93 -9.80 25.81 21.96
C MET A 93 -11.09 25.36 21.30
N PHE A 94 -10.96 24.98 20.04
CA PHE A 94 -12.05 24.42 19.27
C PHE A 94 -11.93 22.90 19.21
N SER A 95 -13.04 22.18 19.38
CA SER A 95 -13.04 20.72 19.26
C SER A 95 -12.40 20.30 17.96
N LYS A 96 -11.52 19.29 18.02
CA LYS A 96 -10.95 18.72 16.81
C LYS A 96 -12.05 17.95 16.08
N VAL A 97 -12.69 18.66 15.16
CA VAL A 97 -13.66 18.04 14.26
C VAL A 97 -12.92 16.96 13.48
N ASN A 98 -13.31 15.70 13.61
CA ASN A 98 -13.12 14.77 12.54
C ASN A 98 -13.97 15.30 11.37
N SER A 99 -13.32 16.01 10.43
CA SER A 99 -14.01 16.50 9.24
C SER A 99 -14.50 15.28 8.47
N LEU A 100 -15.69 15.39 7.90
CA LEU A 100 -16.31 14.40 7.02
C LEU A 100 -15.48 14.02 5.77
N ASN A 101 -14.27 14.52 5.63
CA ASN A 101 -13.43 14.36 4.45
C ASN A 101 -12.43 13.24 4.65
N ASP A 102 -12.79 12.01 4.28
CA ASP A 102 -11.90 10.84 4.39
C ASP A 102 -10.86 10.76 3.27
N VAL A 103 -11.09 11.42 2.14
CA VAL A 103 -10.09 11.64 1.11
C VAL A 103 -9.83 13.14 1.02
N ILE A 104 -8.84 13.62 1.74
CA ILE A 104 -8.50 15.05 1.70
C ILE A 104 -7.37 15.27 0.71
N VAL A 105 -7.66 16.03 -0.32
CA VAL A 105 -6.68 16.84 -1.03
C VAL A 105 -6.23 17.96 -0.08
N ASN A 106 -5.32 17.65 0.84
CA ASN A 106 -4.78 18.64 1.75
C ASN A 106 -3.63 19.40 1.10
N GLN A 107 -3.92 20.63 0.72
CA GLN A 107 -2.91 21.61 0.38
C GLN A 107 -2.32 22.24 1.65
N LYS A 108 -1.42 21.56 2.32
CA LYS A 108 -0.36 22.22 3.08
C LYS A 108 0.97 21.80 2.48
N ARG A 109 1.88 22.76 2.31
CA ARG A 109 3.22 22.73 1.68
C ARG A 109 4.19 21.61 2.12
N ASN A 110 3.71 20.44 2.54
CA ASN A 110 4.51 19.28 2.97
C ASN A 110 4.29 18.04 2.11
N SER A 111 3.80 18.17 0.87
CA SER A 111 3.85 17.04 -0.06
C SER A 111 5.26 16.91 -0.64
N GLU A 112 5.80 15.72 -0.63
CA GLU A 112 7.15 15.49 -1.19
C GLU A 112 7.20 15.70 -2.70
N ASN A 113 6.03 15.69 -3.38
CA ASN A 113 5.87 15.91 -4.81
C ASN A 113 4.80 17.00 -5.04
N ASN A 114 5.24 18.18 -5.44
CA ASN A 114 4.35 19.34 -5.55
C ASN A 114 3.49 19.35 -6.83
N SER A 115 3.91 18.68 -7.90
CA SER A 115 3.21 18.68 -9.20
C SER A 115 2.24 17.52 -9.39
N ILE A 116 2.15 16.60 -8.43
CA ILE A 116 1.24 15.46 -8.48
C ILE A 116 0.31 15.49 -7.31
N LEU A 117 -0.95 15.18 -7.61
CA LEU A 117 -1.94 15.00 -6.57
C LEU A 117 -1.71 13.68 -5.85
N GLU A 118 -1.32 13.78 -4.58
CA GLU A 118 -1.23 12.66 -3.66
C GLU A 118 -2.61 12.36 -3.08
N GLN A 119 -3.11 11.14 -3.30
CA GLN A 119 -4.35 10.71 -2.66
C GLN A 119 -4.02 9.99 -1.35
N LYS A 120 -4.54 10.51 -0.25
CA LYS A 120 -4.19 10.07 1.11
C LYS A 120 -5.37 9.39 1.79
N ILE A 121 -5.16 8.19 2.28
CA ILE A 121 -6.10 7.47 3.15
C ILE A 121 -5.65 7.70 4.59
N LYS A 122 -6.55 8.21 5.40
CA LYS A 122 -6.29 8.51 6.80
C LYS A 122 -6.40 7.26 7.68
N THR A 123 -5.82 7.34 8.86
CA THR A 123 -5.86 6.29 9.88
C THR A 123 -7.28 5.79 10.17
N GLU A 124 -8.25 6.71 10.31
CA GLU A 124 -9.63 6.36 10.63
C GLU A 124 -10.27 5.47 9.54
N THR A 125 -9.98 5.75 8.27
CA THR A 125 -10.43 4.92 7.15
C THR A 125 -9.69 3.59 7.10
N ILE A 126 -8.37 3.59 7.33
CA ILE A 126 -7.57 2.36 7.38
C ILE A 126 -8.09 1.40 8.45
N GLU A 127 -8.44 1.92 9.63
CA GLU A 127 -8.96 1.13 10.74
C GLU A 127 -10.26 0.38 10.44
N LYS A 128 -11.11 0.87 9.53
CA LYS A 128 -12.29 0.14 9.05
C LYS A 128 -11.91 -1.21 8.40
N TYR A 129 -10.70 -1.27 7.84
CA TYR A 129 -10.14 -2.45 7.13
C TYR A 129 -9.20 -3.30 7.99
N SER A 130 -9.19 -3.14 9.32
CA SER A 130 -8.25 -3.82 10.22
C SER A 130 -8.27 -5.35 10.14
N SER A 131 -9.40 -5.96 9.74
CA SER A 131 -9.56 -7.40 9.51
C SER A 131 -9.31 -7.84 8.05
N GLN A 132 -9.05 -6.90 7.16
CA GLN A 132 -8.89 -7.10 5.71
C GLN A 132 -7.44 -6.89 5.29
N THR A 133 -7.20 -6.74 3.99
CA THR A 133 -5.87 -6.54 3.41
C THR A 133 -5.59 -5.06 3.11
N LEU A 134 -4.31 -4.75 2.83
CA LEU A 134 -3.91 -3.42 2.33
C LEU A 134 -4.65 -3.07 1.03
N GLY A 135 -4.80 -4.05 0.11
CA GLY A 135 -5.51 -3.84 -1.15
C GLY A 135 -6.97 -3.43 -0.95
N ASP A 136 -7.65 -4.02 0.03
CA ASP A 136 -9.05 -3.66 0.32
C ASP A 136 -9.19 -2.21 0.80
N ALA A 137 -8.25 -1.72 1.63
CA ALA A 137 -8.23 -0.32 2.06
C ALA A 137 -7.97 0.66 0.90
N LEU A 138 -7.20 0.24 -0.09
CA LEU A 138 -6.85 1.06 -1.25
C LEU A 138 -8.01 1.27 -2.23
N LYS A 139 -9.06 0.44 -2.19
CA LYS A 139 -10.31 0.64 -2.98
C LYS A 139 -11.05 1.94 -2.64
N GLU A 140 -10.74 2.58 -1.52
CA GLU A 140 -11.31 3.91 -1.20
C GLU A 140 -10.77 5.03 -2.10
N VAL A 141 -9.71 4.76 -2.88
CA VAL A 141 -9.09 5.70 -3.81
C VAL A 141 -9.67 5.50 -5.21
N ALA A 142 -10.23 6.53 -5.82
CA ALA A 142 -10.72 6.46 -7.20
C ALA A 142 -9.60 6.01 -8.16
N GLY A 143 -9.91 5.15 -9.15
CA GLY A 143 -8.92 4.60 -10.10
C GLY A 143 -8.00 3.52 -9.50
N VAL A 144 -8.23 3.09 -8.26
CA VAL A 144 -7.58 1.93 -7.67
C VAL A 144 -8.58 0.78 -7.61
N SER A 145 -8.24 -0.30 -8.31
CA SER A 145 -8.93 -1.60 -8.25
C SER A 145 -8.06 -2.62 -7.54
N ILE A 146 -8.51 -3.85 -7.44
CA ILE A 146 -7.74 -4.92 -6.82
C ILE A 146 -7.76 -6.18 -7.69
N LEU A 147 -6.60 -6.78 -7.85
CA LEU A 147 -6.44 -8.11 -8.41
C LEU A 147 -6.51 -9.10 -7.24
N ARG A 148 -7.35 -10.14 -7.37
CA ARG A 148 -7.54 -11.17 -6.35
C ARG A 148 -7.11 -12.55 -6.83
N THR A 149 -6.56 -13.32 -5.91
CA THR A 149 -6.44 -14.78 -6.03
C THR A 149 -7.16 -15.39 -4.83
N GLY A 150 -8.43 -15.68 -5.02
CA GLY A 150 -9.33 -16.07 -3.94
C GLY A 150 -9.61 -14.91 -2.96
N SER A 151 -9.88 -15.24 -1.69
CA SER A 151 -10.35 -14.27 -0.69
C SER A 151 -9.25 -13.50 0.03
N ASN A 152 -8.02 -14.03 0.08
CA ASN A 152 -6.99 -13.51 0.98
C ASN A 152 -5.75 -12.95 0.27
N ILE A 153 -5.53 -13.27 -0.99
CA ILE A 153 -4.41 -12.76 -1.79
C ILE A 153 -4.92 -11.59 -2.62
N VAL A 154 -4.53 -10.37 -2.26
CA VAL A 154 -5.09 -9.14 -2.83
C VAL A 154 -3.96 -8.18 -3.20
N LYS A 155 -3.94 -7.74 -4.46
CA LYS A 155 -2.97 -6.78 -5.00
C LYS A 155 -3.65 -5.51 -5.48
N PRO A 156 -3.07 -4.34 -5.24
CA PRO A 156 -3.56 -3.09 -5.80
C PRO A 156 -3.30 -3.02 -7.30
N VAL A 157 -4.28 -2.46 -8.01
CA VAL A 157 -4.23 -2.14 -9.43
C VAL A 157 -4.46 -0.65 -9.57
N ILE A 158 -3.50 0.09 -10.13
CA ILE A 158 -3.62 1.53 -10.38
C ILE A 158 -3.71 1.75 -11.89
N ASN A 159 -4.82 2.34 -12.34
CA ASN A 159 -5.05 2.62 -13.75
C ASN A 159 -4.79 1.39 -14.68
N GLY A 160 -5.22 0.20 -14.27
CA GLY A 160 -5.05 -1.06 -15.02
C GLY A 160 -3.68 -1.74 -14.84
N LEU A 161 -2.76 -1.15 -14.08
CA LEU A 161 -1.42 -1.68 -13.86
C LEU A 161 -1.23 -2.19 -12.43
N HIS A 162 -0.54 -3.32 -12.28
CA HIS A 162 -0.40 -4.03 -10.99
C HIS A 162 1.01 -4.65 -10.82
N SER A 163 1.21 -5.33 -9.72
CA SER A 163 2.43 -6.10 -9.36
C SER A 163 3.69 -5.23 -9.39
N SER A 164 4.75 -5.63 -10.05
CA SER A 164 6.03 -4.91 -10.12
C SER A 164 5.93 -3.49 -10.72
N ARG A 165 4.82 -3.14 -11.39
CA ARG A 165 4.54 -1.79 -11.90
C ARG A 165 3.98 -0.82 -10.86
N VAL A 166 3.58 -1.34 -9.69
CA VAL A 166 3.02 -0.59 -8.57
C VAL A 166 3.82 -0.94 -7.30
N PRO A 167 5.04 -0.38 -7.15
CA PRO A 167 5.84 -0.58 -5.96
C PRO A 167 5.11 -0.14 -4.68
N ILE A 168 5.30 -0.89 -3.61
CA ILE A 168 4.79 -0.55 -2.28
C ILE A 168 5.97 -0.21 -1.39
N ILE A 169 5.92 0.98 -0.81
CA ILE A 169 6.95 1.51 0.06
C ILE A 169 6.42 1.48 1.50
N SER A 170 7.01 0.67 2.34
CA SER A 170 6.70 0.61 3.77
C SER A 170 7.79 1.29 4.57
N ASN A 171 7.43 2.33 5.31
CA ASN A 171 8.38 3.08 6.14
C ASN A 171 9.68 3.45 5.39
N ASN A 172 9.54 4.02 4.18
CA ASN A 172 10.63 4.41 3.27
C ASN A 172 11.50 3.24 2.72
N VAL A 173 11.03 1.98 2.86
CA VAL A 173 11.67 0.80 2.26
C VAL A 173 10.72 0.19 1.23
N ARG A 174 11.20 -0.06 0.03
CA ARG A 174 10.46 -0.78 -0.99
C ARG A 174 10.33 -2.25 -0.59
N LEU A 175 9.13 -2.79 -0.65
CA LEU A 175 8.89 -4.22 -0.42
C LEU A 175 9.29 -5.03 -1.65
N GLU A 176 10.20 -6.00 -1.46
CA GLU A 176 10.82 -6.79 -2.53
C GLU A 176 10.30 -8.23 -2.59
N ASP A 177 9.01 -8.41 -2.42
CA ASP A 177 8.34 -9.72 -2.45
C ASP A 177 7.55 -9.99 -3.73
N GLN A 178 7.46 -8.99 -4.63
CA GLN A 178 6.64 -9.07 -5.85
C GLN A 178 7.36 -9.71 -7.04
N GLN A 179 8.65 -10.02 -6.92
CA GLN A 179 9.47 -10.61 -7.96
C GLN A 179 9.16 -12.07 -8.25
N TRP A 180 8.41 -12.72 -7.36
CA TRP A 180 8.07 -14.14 -7.48
C TRP A 180 6.84 -14.43 -8.33
N GLY A 181 6.10 -13.42 -8.77
CA GLY A 181 4.96 -13.58 -9.64
C GLY A 181 3.85 -12.57 -9.41
N ALA A 182 2.94 -12.55 -10.37
CA ALA A 182 1.77 -11.67 -10.32
C ALA A 182 0.79 -12.03 -9.19
N GLU A 183 0.84 -13.24 -8.69
CA GLU A 183 -0.16 -13.84 -7.80
C GLU A 183 0.22 -13.83 -6.31
N HIS A 184 1.22 -13.03 -5.93
CA HIS A 184 1.64 -12.90 -4.53
C HIS A 184 1.20 -11.58 -3.94
N ALA A 185 0.43 -11.60 -2.83
CA ALA A 185 0.03 -10.38 -2.11
C ALA A 185 1.23 -9.71 -1.45
N PRO A 186 1.20 -8.39 -1.26
CA PRO A 186 2.18 -7.68 -0.45
C PRO A 186 2.20 -8.21 0.99
N ASN A 187 3.40 -8.50 1.52
CA ASN A 187 3.59 -9.01 2.87
C ASN A 187 3.58 -7.84 3.88
N PHE A 188 2.40 -7.27 4.11
CA PHE A 188 2.23 -6.08 4.95
C PHE A 188 0.97 -6.16 5.81
N ASP A 189 1.10 -5.82 7.10
CA ASP A 189 -0.02 -5.68 8.02
C ASP A 189 -0.67 -4.29 7.89
N VAL A 190 -1.92 -4.24 7.42
CA VAL A 190 -2.68 -2.99 7.27
C VAL A 190 -2.81 -2.21 8.59
N ASN A 191 -2.77 -2.89 9.74
CA ASN A 191 -2.86 -2.25 11.07
C ASN A 191 -1.59 -1.45 11.42
N ALA A 192 -0.47 -1.72 10.76
CA ALA A 192 0.77 -0.94 10.93
C ALA A 192 0.76 0.39 10.17
N ALA A 193 -0.24 0.61 9.31
CA ALA A 193 -0.36 1.83 8.53
C ALA A 193 -1.00 2.97 9.35
N GLY A 194 -0.28 4.05 9.55
CA GLY A 194 -0.83 5.32 10.06
C GLY A 194 -1.42 6.18 8.97
N LYS A 195 -0.82 6.14 7.78
CA LYS A 195 -1.27 6.85 6.59
C LYS A 195 -0.87 6.05 5.35
N ILE A 196 -1.73 6.01 4.36
CA ILE A 196 -1.41 5.46 3.05
C ILE A 196 -1.53 6.58 2.02
N THR A 197 -0.50 6.74 1.19
CA THR A 197 -0.47 7.71 0.09
C THR A 197 -0.37 6.95 -1.23
N VAL A 198 -1.27 7.25 -2.16
CA VAL A 198 -1.26 6.73 -3.52
C VAL A 198 -0.83 7.84 -4.48
N ILE A 199 0.21 7.58 -5.26
CA ILE A 199 0.73 8.45 -6.31
C ILE A 199 0.49 7.76 -7.65
N LYS A 200 -0.28 8.38 -8.54
CA LYS A 200 -0.64 7.81 -9.84
C LYS A 200 0.33 8.32 -10.91
N GLY A 201 1.41 7.60 -11.14
CA GLY A 201 2.44 7.93 -12.14
C GLY A 201 3.85 7.78 -11.61
N ALA A 202 4.85 7.97 -12.50
CA ALA A 202 6.25 7.68 -12.24
C ALA A 202 7.04 8.78 -11.52
N SER A 203 6.41 9.62 -10.72
CA SER A 203 7.09 10.76 -10.07
C SER A 203 7.81 10.42 -8.77
N GLY A 204 7.66 9.20 -8.31
CA GLY A 204 8.40 8.69 -7.14
C GLY A 204 9.82 8.23 -7.45
N LEU A 205 10.59 8.98 -8.26
CA LEU A 205 11.93 8.58 -8.74
C LEU A 205 12.91 8.26 -7.62
N GLN A 206 12.73 8.82 -6.44
CA GLN A 206 13.53 8.49 -5.24
C GLN A 206 13.35 7.04 -4.77
N TYR A 207 12.26 6.38 -5.16
CA TYR A 207 11.94 4.99 -4.78
C TYR A 207 12.20 3.97 -5.88
N GLY A 208 12.48 4.41 -7.10
CA GLY A 208 12.76 3.58 -8.27
C GLY A 208 12.28 4.24 -9.57
N GLY A 209 12.86 3.87 -10.68
CA GLY A 209 12.47 4.33 -12.01
C GLY A 209 11.38 3.49 -12.68
N ASP A 210 10.93 2.43 -12.04
CA ASP A 210 10.07 1.38 -12.56
C ASP A 210 8.59 1.45 -12.10
N ALA A 211 8.20 2.53 -11.41
CA ALA A 211 6.83 2.77 -10.96
C ALA A 211 5.89 3.17 -12.11
N VAL A 212 5.75 2.30 -13.12
CA VAL A 212 4.97 2.54 -14.35
C VAL A 212 3.50 2.86 -14.09
N GLY A 213 2.88 2.13 -13.17
CA GLY A 213 1.47 2.32 -12.78
C GLY A 213 1.28 3.42 -11.76
N GLY A 214 2.23 3.57 -10.87
CA GLY A 214 2.16 4.46 -9.72
C GLY A 214 2.88 3.88 -8.52
N LEU A 215 2.67 4.49 -7.36
CA LEU A 215 3.39 4.19 -6.13
C LEU A 215 2.44 4.22 -4.94
N ILE A 216 2.60 3.28 -4.02
CA ILE A 216 1.88 3.24 -2.75
C ILE A 216 2.88 3.42 -1.62
N ILE A 217 2.71 4.49 -0.84
CA ILE A 217 3.57 4.78 0.31
C ILE A 217 2.76 4.53 1.58
N VAL A 218 3.25 3.66 2.41
CA VAL A 218 2.66 3.34 3.71
C VAL A 218 3.58 3.86 4.81
N GLU A 219 3.06 4.83 5.56
CA GLU A 219 3.77 5.45 6.67
C GLU A 219 3.26 4.88 7.99
N PRO A 220 4.13 4.66 8.99
CA PRO A 220 3.71 4.20 10.30
C PRO A 220 2.88 5.25 11.03
N ILE A 221 2.24 4.85 12.12
CA ILE A 221 1.47 5.77 12.97
C ILE A 221 2.43 6.82 13.54
N ALA A 222 2.13 8.10 13.29
CA ALA A 222 2.94 9.20 13.79
C ALA A 222 2.84 9.28 15.32
N VAL A 223 3.99 9.23 15.99
CA VAL A 223 4.08 9.39 17.44
C VAL A 223 3.98 10.86 17.78
N LYS A 224 3.00 11.23 18.63
CA LYS A 224 2.84 12.59 19.12
C LYS A 224 3.90 12.91 20.18
N ASN A 225 4.42 14.13 20.14
CA ASN A 225 5.37 14.59 21.14
C ASN A 225 4.77 14.51 22.56
N ASP A 226 5.59 14.04 23.50
CA ASP A 226 5.36 14.08 24.95
C ASP A 226 4.13 13.29 25.46
N THR A 227 3.63 12.31 24.71
CA THR A 227 2.50 11.48 25.11
C THR A 227 2.84 10.00 25.14
N LEU A 228 2.36 9.31 26.16
CA LEU A 228 2.16 7.86 26.11
C LEU A 228 0.75 7.61 25.56
N PHE A 229 0.65 6.86 24.50
CA PHE A 229 -0.63 6.58 23.84
C PHE A 229 -0.67 5.13 23.41
N SER A 230 -1.80 4.49 23.65
CA SER A 230 -2.05 3.13 23.18
C SER A 230 -3.40 3.03 22.49
N LYS A 231 -3.49 2.12 21.54
CA LYS A 231 -4.73 1.79 20.84
C LYS A 231 -4.85 0.28 20.68
N THR A 232 -5.97 -0.26 21.11
CA THR A 232 -6.36 -1.65 20.84
C THR A 232 -7.59 -1.68 19.95
N ILE A 233 -7.52 -2.43 18.85
CA ILE A 233 -8.63 -2.67 17.92
C ILE A 233 -8.94 -4.16 17.96
N SER A 234 -10.14 -4.52 18.36
CA SER A 234 -10.69 -5.87 18.28
C SER A 234 -11.81 -5.90 17.25
N ASN A 235 -11.76 -6.85 16.33
CA ASN A 235 -12.73 -6.98 15.27
C ASN A 235 -13.22 -8.42 15.18
N LEU A 236 -14.53 -8.62 15.15
CA LEU A 236 -15.18 -9.92 14.96
C LEU A 236 -16.01 -9.89 13.68
N SER A 237 -15.92 -10.94 12.89
CA SER A 237 -16.60 -11.08 11.59
C SER A 237 -17.43 -12.35 11.54
N SER A 238 -18.63 -12.28 10.98
CA SER A 238 -19.50 -13.43 10.76
C SER A 238 -19.03 -14.31 9.61
N ASN A 239 -18.53 -13.70 8.52
CA ASN A 239 -17.99 -14.43 7.39
C ASN A 239 -16.55 -14.85 7.70
N GLY A 240 -16.32 -16.15 7.77
CA GLY A 240 -15.10 -16.75 8.29
C GLY A 240 -15.10 -16.95 9.80
N GLN A 241 -16.18 -16.56 10.52
CA GLN A 241 -16.40 -16.75 11.96
C GLN A 241 -15.14 -16.49 12.79
N GLY A 242 -14.47 -15.39 12.52
CA GLY A 242 -13.15 -15.08 13.03
C GLY A 242 -12.97 -13.64 13.45
N GLY A 243 -11.74 -13.28 13.73
CA GLY A 243 -11.46 -11.92 14.16
C GLY A 243 -10.01 -11.50 14.05
N THR A 244 -9.80 -10.24 14.38
CA THR A 244 -8.49 -9.58 14.45
C THR A 244 -8.37 -8.85 15.78
N LEU A 245 -7.22 -9.00 16.41
CA LEU A 245 -6.81 -8.20 17.55
C LEU A 245 -5.52 -7.49 17.21
N SER A 246 -5.52 -6.16 17.26
CA SER A 246 -4.33 -5.35 17.02
C SER A 246 -4.14 -4.38 18.16
N THR A 247 -2.94 -4.33 18.73
CA THR A 247 -2.60 -3.43 19.84
C THR A 247 -1.33 -2.68 19.51
N SER A 248 -1.37 -1.36 19.64
CA SER A 248 -0.22 -0.48 19.45
C SER A 248 0.05 0.34 20.69
N LEU A 249 1.32 0.59 20.97
CA LEU A 249 1.81 1.41 22.08
C LEU A 249 2.84 2.39 21.55
N HIS A 250 2.68 3.67 21.87
CA HIS A 250 3.52 4.76 21.36
C HIS A 250 3.95 5.67 22.50
N LYS A 251 5.22 6.06 22.50
CA LYS A 251 5.76 7.08 23.39
C LYS A 251 6.59 8.08 22.61
N GLY A 252 6.21 9.35 22.67
CA GLY A 252 6.98 10.44 22.09
C GLY A 252 7.83 11.17 23.11
N ASN A 253 8.93 11.75 22.65
CA ASN A 253 9.78 12.72 23.32
C ASN A 253 10.19 12.38 24.77
N PHE A 254 10.54 11.13 25.03
CA PHE A 254 11.15 10.72 26.29
C PHE A 254 12.66 10.90 26.20
N CYS A 255 13.20 11.99 26.73
CA CYS A 255 14.63 12.35 26.64
C CYS A 255 15.14 12.29 25.18
N ASP A 256 14.46 12.96 24.25
CA ASP A 256 14.72 12.96 22.80
C ASP A 256 14.46 11.63 22.07
N TRP A 257 14.04 10.62 22.79
CA TRP A 257 13.64 9.33 22.23
C TRP A 257 12.14 9.25 21.99
N SER A 258 11.77 8.62 20.89
CA SER A 258 10.39 8.21 20.62
C SER A 258 10.41 6.76 20.15
N TRP A 259 9.35 6.02 20.46
CA TRP A 259 9.22 4.63 20.02
C TRP A 259 7.76 4.25 19.84
N ASN A 260 7.53 3.27 18.99
CA ASN A 260 6.25 2.57 18.91
C ASN A 260 6.48 1.05 18.81
N ALA A 261 5.45 0.30 19.21
CA ALA A 261 5.36 -1.14 19.02
C ALA A 261 3.92 -1.50 18.70
N LEU A 262 3.72 -2.40 17.76
CA LEU A 262 2.42 -2.90 17.33
C LEU A 262 2.47 -4.42 17.19
N GLY A 263 1.46 -5.10 17.69
CA GLY A 263 1.23 -6.52 17.47
C GLY A 263 -0.18 -6.75 16.93
N THR A 264 -0.30 -7.64 15.94
CA THR A 264 -1.57 -8.02 15.31
C THR A 264 -1.70 -9.54 15.27
N PHE A 265 -2.86 -10.03 15.65
CA PHE A 265 -3.28 -11.41 15.54
C PHE A 265 -4.56 -11.49 14.72
N LYS A 266 -4.59 -12.36 13.66
CA LYS A 266 -5.78 -12.65 12.86
C LYS A 266 -6.02 -14.15 12.84
N TYR A 267 -7.28 -14.54 12.96
CA TYR A 267 -7.69 -15.94 12.92
C TYR A 267 -9.07 -16.07 12.30
N PHE A 268 -9.15 -16.73 11.14
CA PHE A 268 -10.38 -16.93 10.39
C PHE A 268 -10.45 -18.36 9.85
N GLY A 269 -11.63 -18.95 9.95
CA GLY A 269 -11.98 -20.19 9.25
C GLY A 269 -12.39 -19.93 7.80
N ASP A 270 -13.00 -20.93 7.18
CA ASP A 270 -13.49 -20.86 5.82
C ASP A 270 -14.44 -19.70 5.60
N ARG A 271 -14.31 -19.02 4.48
CA ARG A 271 -15.21 -17.94 4.07
C ARG A 271 -16.45 -18.51 3.40
N ASN A 272 -17.49 -17.70 3.30
CA ASN A 272 -18.70 -18.04 2.60
C ASN A 272 -18.91 -17.10 1.41
N SER A 273 -19.31 -17.66 0.27
CA SER A 273 -20.01 -16.93 -0.77
C SER A 273 -21.47 -16.67 -0.34
N ALA A 274 -22.31 -16.15 -1.22
CA ALA A 274 -23.71 -15.97 -0.89
C ALA A 274 -24.44 -17.30 -0.62
N ASN A 275 -24.02 -18.40 -1.25
CA ASN A 275 -24.79 -19.64 -1.31
C ASN A 275 -24.06 -20.87 -0.76
N TYR A 276 -22.72 -20.80 -0.57
CA TYR A 276 -21.93 -21.97 -0.16
C TYR A 276 -20.63 -21.57 0.53
N VAL A 277 -20.01 -22.53 1.20
CA VAL A 277 -18.70 -22.38 1.85
C VAL A 277 -17.61 -22.40 0.80
N LEU A 278 -16.72 -21.43 0.84
CA LEU A 278 -15.48 -21.39 0.07
C LEU A 278 -14.45 -22.27 0.77
N SER A 279 -14.44 -23.57 0.41
CA SER A 279 -13.66 -24.58 1.12
C SER A 279 -12.16 -24.30 1.08
N ASN A 280 -11.51 -24.31 2.25
CA ASN A 280 -10.09 -24.05 2.45
C ASN A 280 -9.68 -22.59 2.13
N SER A 281 -10.50 -21.63 2.54
CA SER A 281 -10.28 -20.19 2.33
C SER A 281 -9.95 -19.42 3.63
N GLY A 282 -9.69 -20.13 4.73
CA GLY A 282 -9.29 -19.49 5.99
C GLY A 282 -7.90 -18.87 5.94
N ASN A 283 -7.59 -18.01 6.93
CA ASN A 283 -6.26 -17.43 7.09
C ASN A 283 -5.91 -17.18 8.56
N ARG A 284 -4.62 -17.18 8.84
CA ARG A 284 -4.03 -16.86 10.15
C ARG A 284 -2.85 -15.94 9.96
N GLU A 285 -2.74 -14.93 10.83
CA GLU A 285 -1.60 -14.01 10.81
C GLU A 285 -1.15 -13.69 12.24
N ILE A 286 0.16 -13.60 12.43
CA ILE A 286 0.79 -13.06 13.63
C ILE A 286 1.85 -12.09 13.16
N ASN A 287 1.58 -10.80 13.36
CA ASN A 287 2.42 -9.72 12.86
C ASN A 287 2.94 -8.88 14.02
N PHE A 288 4.13 -8.34 13.85
CA PHE A 288 4.74 -7.41 14.79
C PHE A 288 5.45 -6.30 14.02
N SER A 289 5.40 -5.08 14.52
CA SER A 289 6.27 -3.99 14.05
C SER A 289 6.63 -3.06 15.21
N GLY A 290 7.80 -2.45 15.10
CA GLY A 290 8.25 -1.47 16.07
C GLY A 290 9.31 -0.56 15.48
N ASP A 291 9.35 0.67 15.96
CA ASP A 291 10.43 1.61 15.68
C ASP A 291 10.88 2.35 16.93
N VAL A 292 12.13 2.76 16.88
CA VAL A 292 12.74 3.65 17.86
C VAL A 292 13.46 4.76 17.11
N LYS A 293 13.27 6.00 17.59
CA LYS A 293 13.91 7.18 17.01
C LYS A 293 14.52 8.03 18.12
N TYR A 294 15.77 8.42 17.90
CA TYR A 294 16.44 9.49 18.64
C TYR A 294 16.49 10.75 17.78
N THR A 295 16.11 11.89 18.35
CA THR A 295 16.12 13.21 17.67
C THR A 295 17.09 14.13 18.38
N GLY A 296 18.28 14.30 17.83
CA GLY A 296 19.30 15.20 18.33
C GLY A 296 19.25 16.57 17.65
N LYS A 297 20.12 17.48 18.07
CA LYS A 297 20.17 18.86 17.51
C LYS A 297 20.58 18.89 16.04
N LYS A 298 21.52 18.05 15.63
CA LYS A 298 22.04 17.99 14.25
C LYS A 298 21.82 16.64 13.57
N PHE A 299 21.45 15.62 14.31
CA PHE A 299 21.27 14.29 13.74
C PHE A 299 20.08 13.56 14.34
N ASP A 300 19.40 12.80 13.52
CA ASP A 300 18.37 11.85 13.91
C ASP A 300 18.86 10.44 13.59
N VAL A 301 18.61 9.49 14.49
CA VAL A 301 18.83 8.07 14.24
C VAL A 301 17.55 7.33 14.46
N SER A 302 17.19 6.43 13.57
CA SER A 302 16.01 5.57 13.77
C SER A 302 16.26 4.15 13.35
N GLY A 303 15.71 3.21 14.13
CA GLY A 303 15.67 1.79 13.84
C GLY A 303 14.21 1.36 13.69
N PHE A 304 13.95 0.49 12.73
CA PHE A 304 12.64 -0.11 12.48
C PHE A 304 12.79 -1.60 12.25
N TYR A 305 11.85 -2.37 12.75
CA TYR A 305 11.73 -3.79 12.48
C TYR A 305 10.25 -4.16 12.30
N SER A 306 9.97 -5.04 11.34
CA SER A 306 8.66 -5.69 11.21
C SER A 306 8.79 -7.16 10.87
N LEU A 307 7.85 -7.93 11.40
CA LEU A 307 7.59 -9.32 11.09
C LEU A 307 6.15 -9.44 10.56
N TYR A 308 6.02 -10.00 9.37
CA TYR A 308 4.76 -10.47 8.84
C TYR A 308 4.82 -11.99 8.73
N ASN A 309 3.88 -12.70 9.36
CA ASN A 309 3.81 -14.15 9.35
C ASN A 309 2.38 -14.59 9.12
N ALA A 310 2.13 -15.27 8.00
CA ALA A 310 0.80 -15.64 7.55
C ALA A 310 0.73 -17.09 7.06
N GLN A 311 -0.41 -17.74 7.34
CA GLN A 311 -0.85 -18.99 6.71
C GLN A 311 -2.16 -18.71 5.98
N ILE A 312 -2.21 -19.03 4.71
CA ILE A 312 -3.33 -18.72 3.82
C ILE A 312 -3.79 -20.01 3.14
N GLY A 313 -5.05 -20.37 3.32
CA GLY A 313 -5.67 -21.46 2.59
C GLY A 313 -5.90 -21.07 1.14
N ILE A 314 -5.66 -22.01 0.23
CA ILE A 314 -5.96 -21.90 -1.20
C ILE A 314 -7.23 -22.68 -1.46
N LEU A 315 -8.14 -22.11 -2.23
CA LEU A 315 -9.45 -22.68 -2.52
C LEU A 315 -9.33 -24.11 -3.09
N SER A 316 -10.00 -25.06 -2.44
CA SER A 316 -9.98 -26.45 -2.90
C SER A 316 -10.55 -26.62 -4.31
N ALA A 317 -11.48 -25.75 -4.72
CA ALA A 317 -12.14 -25.79 -6.02
C ALA A 317 -11.23 -25.39 -7.20
N SER A 318 -10.09 -24.73 -6.95
CA SER A 318 -9.12 -24.35 -8.00
C SER A 318 -8.23 -25.51 -8.44
N HIS A 319 -8.26 -26.65 -7.75
CA HIS A 319 -7.52 -27.86 -8.11
C HIS A 319 -8.44 -28.84 -8.82
N ILE A 320 -8.41 -28.77 -10.14
CA ILE A 320 -9.25 -29.55 -11.03
C ILE A 320 -8.52 -30.85 -11.48
N GLY A 321 -9.28 -31.96 -11.57
CA GLY A 321 -8.73 -33.25 -11.96
C GLY A 321 -8.67 -33.48 -13.46
N SER A 322 -9.57 -32.85 -14.23
CA SER A 322 -9.70 -33.05 -15.66
C SER A 322 -10.14 -31.81 -16.42
N ALA A 323 -9.96 -31.77 -17.72
CA ALA A 323 -10.46 -30.70 -18.59
C ALA A 323 -12.00 -30.57 -18.52
N ASN A 324 -12.71 -31.71 -18.33
CA ASN A 324 -14.15 -31.71 -18.16
C ASN A 324 -14.58 -31.05 -16.83
N ASP A 325 -13.82 -31.24 -15.74
CA ASP A 325 -14.07 -30.58 -14.48
C ASP A 325 -13.88 -29.05 -14.61
N LEU A 326 -12.88 -28.60 -15.39
CA LEU A 326 -12.68 -27.17 -15.65
C LEU A 326 -13.83 -26.56 -16.44
N LYS A 327 -14.24 -27.21 -17.57
CA LYS A 327 -15.43 -26.82 -18.35
C LYS A 327 -16.66 -26.67 -17.45
N THR A 328 -16.87 -27.68 -16.61
CA THR A 328 -17.99 -27.70 -15.66
C THR A 328 -17.89 -26.59 -14.65
N SER A 329 -16.70 -26.26 -14.11
CA SER A 329 -16.49 -25.20 -13.16
C SER A 329 -16.70 -23.81 -13.77
N ILE A 330 -16.31 -23.60 -15.02
CA ILE A 330 -16.53 -22.36 -15.75
C ILE A 330 -18.04 -22.13 -16.00
N ASN A 331 -18.74 -23.17 -16.49
CA ASN A 331 -20.14 -23.08 -16.87
C ASN A 331 -21.10 -23.09 -15.67
N ASN A 332 -20.72 -23.74 -14.58
CA ASN A 332 -21.54 -23.79 -13.37
C ASN A 332 -21.22 -22.64 -12.43
N LEU A 333 -22.25 -22.07 -11.83
CA LEU A 333 -22.09 -21.04 -10.78
C LEU A 333 -21.76 -21.62 -9.40
N VAL A 334 -21.70 -22.95 -9.29
CA VAL A 334 -21.42 -23.69 -8.04
C VAL A 334 -20.17 -24.53 -8.25
N PRO A 335 -19.18 -24.48 -7.34
CA PRO A 335 -17.98 -25.29 -7.46
C PRO A 335 -18.27 -26.78 -7.33
N SER A 336 -17.46 -27.61 -8.00
CA SER A 336 -17.57 -29.08 -7.97
C SER A 336 -17.31 -29.68 -6.59
N THR A 337 -16.58 -28.97 -5.73
CA THR A 337 -16.20 -29.40 -4.39
C THR A 337 -16.57 -28.34 -3.35
N ILE A 338 -17.58 -28.67 -2.54
CA ILE A 338 -17.98 -27.90 -1.37
C ILE A 338 -17.82 -28.80 -0.15
N LYS A 339 -17.10 -28.36 0.87
CA LYS A 339 -16.89 -29.05 2.13
C LYS A 339 -17.54 -28.27 3.26
N ASP A 340 -17.80 -28.93 4.38
CA ASP A 340 -18.28 -28.28 5.58
C ASP A 340 -17.28 -27.24 6.09
N TYR A 341 -17.80 -26.21 6.75
CA TYR A 341 -17.02 -25.14 7.36
C TYR A 341 -15.99 -25.71 8.35
N THR A 342 -14.78 -25.17 8.28
CA THR A 342 -13.71 -25.54 9.21
C THR A 342 -12.72 -24.41 9.44
N TYR A 343 -12.03 -24.42 10.59
CA TYR A 343 -10.86 -23.59 10.85
C TYR A 343 -9.55 -24.26 10.37
N ASN A 344 -9.57 -25.55 10.03
CA ASN A 344 -8.36 -26.29 9.66
C ASN A 344 -7.93 -25.94 8.24
N LEU A 345 -6.76 -25.33 8.13
CA LEU A 345 -6.11 -25.09 6.85
C LEU A 345 -5.46 -26.38 6.36
N LYS A 346 -5.93 -26.88 5.23
CA LYS A 346 -5.38 -28.06 4.55
C LYS A 346 -4.61 -27.62 3.31
N ASN A 347 -3.90 -28.56 2.70
CA ASN A 347 -3.33 -28.32 1.38
C ASN A 347 -4.46 -28.28 0.31
N PRO A 348 -4.38 -27.37 -0.67
CA PRO A 348 -3.28 -26.43 -0.91
C PRO A 348 -3.31 -25.22 0.03
N LYS A 349 -2.14 -24.73 0.42
CA LYS A 349 -1.98 -23.53 1.27
C LYS A 349 -0.66 -22.82 1.00
N GLN A 350 -0.58 -21.57 1.41
CA GLN A 350 0.67 -20.80 1.47
C GLN A 350 1.07 -20.50 2.92
N GLU A 351 2.36 -20.52 3.17
CA GLU A 351 2.96 -19.99 4.40
C GLU A 351 4.00 -18.92 4.03
N VAL A 352 3.86 -17.75 4.61
CA VAL A 352 4.71 -16.61 4.29
C VAL A 352 5.30 -16.05 5.56
N LYS A 353 6.60 -15.79 5.55
CA LYS A 353 7.30 -15.11 6.62
C LYS A 353 8.19 -14.02 6.03
N HIS A 354 7.97 -12.78 6.45
CA HIS A 354 8.75 -11.62 6.00
C HIS A 354 9.29 -10.85 7.19
N HIS A 355 10.59 -10.66 7.21
CA HIS A 355 11.31 -9.81 8.16
C HIS A 355 11.86 -8.60 7.41
N LEU A 356 11.62 -7.41 7.95
CA LEU A 356 12.21 -6.18 7.45
C LEU A 356 12.87 -5.45 8.62
N ALA A 357 14.16 -5.20 8.51
CA ALA A 357 14.93 -4.38 9.44
C ALA A 357 15.49 -3.16 8.72
N LYS A 358 15.47 -1.99 9.37
CA LYS A 358 16.00 -0.75 8.80
C LYS A 358 16.68 0.08 9.87
N VAL A 359 17.81 0.68 9.51
CA VAL A 359 18.49 1.75 10.27
C VAL A 359 18.60 2.97 9.36
N ASN A 360 18.24 4.13 9.88
CA ASN A 360 18.35 5.40 9.17
C ASN A 360 19.08 6.42 10.05
N PHE A 361 20.09 7.06 9.46
CA PHE A 361 20.84 8.16 10.04
C PHE A 361 20.63 9.39 9.19
N LYS A 362 20.11 10.48 9.79
CA LYS A 362 19.93 11.77 9.11
C LYS A 362 20.78 12.82 9.81
N TYR A 363 21.59 13.52 9.05
CA TYR A 363 22.43 14.62 9.52
C TYR A 363 21.97 15.94 8.88
N SER A 364 21.64 16.92 9.74
CA SER A 364 21.31 18.28 9.31
C SER A 364 22.59 19.08 9.21
N ILE A 365 23.04 19.33 7.97
CA ILE A 365 24.26 20.12 7.69
C ILE A 365 24.02 21.56 8.17
N ASN A 366 22.86 22.10 7.81
CA ASN A 366 22.34 23.39 8.24
C ASN A 366 20.81 23.34 8.23
N GLU A 367 20.12 24.48 8.40
CA GLU A 367 18.65 24.57 8.43
C GLU A 367 18.01 24.17 7.09
N SER A 368 18.70 24.35 5.98
CA SER A 368 18.20 24.08 4.63
C SER A 368 18.71 22.78 4.01
N SER A 369 19.81 22.21 4.54
CA SER A 369 20.48 21.08 3.92
C SER A 369 20.58 19.88 4.86
N SER A 370 20.29 18.68 4.36
CA SER A 370 20.41 17.44 5.13
C SER A 370 20.92 16.29 4.26
N LEU A 371 21.61 15.35 4.90
CA LEU A 371 22.07 14.10 4.35
C LEU A 371 21.44 12.95 5.14
N ALA A 372 20.89 11.96 4.46
CA ALA A 372 20.32 10.77 5.09
C ALA A 372 20.94 9.51 4.52
N LEU A 373 21.40 8.63 5.41
CA LEU A 373 21.92 7.32 5.08
C LEU A 373 20.96 6.27 5.64
N GLN A 374 20.45 5.38 4.78
CA GLN A 374 19.56 4.30 5.17
C GLN A 374 20.12 2.96 4.73
N TYR A 375 20.16 2.02 5.64
CA TYR A 375 20.38 0.60 5.34
C TYR A 375 19.11 -0.18 5.69
N SER A 376 18.69 -1.08 4.78
CA SER A 376 17.58 -1.99 5.04
C SER A 376 17.94 -3.42 4.63
N TYR A 377 17.46 -4.36 5.42
CA TYR A 377 17.56 -5.80 5.23
C TYR A 377 16.16 -6.39 5.18
N GLN A 378 15.88 -7.20 4.17
CA GLN A 378 14.64 -7.98 4.06
C GLN A 378 14.97 -9.45 3.89
N PHE A 379 14.23 -10.29 4.60
CA PHE A 379 14.23 -11.74 4.45
C PHE A 379 12.78 -12.19 4.22
N ASN A 380 12.53 -12.77 3.07
CA ASN A 380 11.26 -13.37 2.71
C ASN A 380 11.41 -14.88 2.58
N LYS A 381 10.54 -15.63 3.24
CA LYS A 381 10.37 -17.07 3.05
C LYS A 381 8.93 -17.36 2.63
N ARG A 382 8.79 -18.15 1.57
CA ARG A 382 7.50 -18.57 1.05
C ARG A 382 7.50 -20.06 0.82
N LEU A 383 6.51 -20.73 1.42
CA LEU A 383 6.22 -22.14 1.21
C LEU A 383 4.84 -22.25 0.56
N GLU A 384 4.76 -22.99 -0.52
CA GLU A 384 3.49 -23.36 -1.12
C GLU A 384 3.32 -24.89 -1.06
N PHE A 385 2.22 -25.29 -0.46
CA PHE A 385 1.87 -26.70 -0.30
C PHE A 385 0.78 -27.07 -1.31
N ASP A 386 1.02 -28.12 -2.05
CA ASP A 386 0.08 -28.70 -3.00
C ASP A 386 -0.61 -29.94 -2.43
N VAL A 387 -1.62 -30.45 -3.11
CA VAL A 387 -2.26 -31.74 -2.81
C VAL A 387 -1.34 -32.87 -3.28
N ARG A 388 -0.41 -33.28 -2.44
CA ARG A 388 0.58 -34.33 -2.70
C ARG A 388 0.21 -35.60 -1.92
N ARG A 389 0.68 -36.77 -2.41
CA ARG A 389 0.39 -38.07 -1.81
C ARG A 389 1.67 -38.72 -1.21
N GLY A 390 1.48 -39.67 -0.34
CA GLY A 390 2.56 -40.46 0.26
C GLY A 390 3.47 -39.61 1.16
N ASN A 391 4.76 -39.91 1.13
CA ASN A 391 5.76 -39.26 1.97
C ASN A 391 5.92 -37.74 1.69
N LEU A 392 5.48 -37.27 0.52
CA LEU A 392 5.55 -35.90 0.12
C LEU A 392 4.36 -35.05 0.57
N LYS A 393 3.38 -35.61 1.27
CA LYS A 393 2.13 -34.93 1.67
C LYS A 393 2.37 -33.63 2.45
N ASN A 394 3.39 -33.60 3.28
CA ASN A 394 3.74 -32.46 4.12
C ASN A 394 4.97 -31.67 3.61
N THR A 395 5.52 -32.04 2.46
CA THR A 395 6.64 -31.33 1.84
C THR A 395 6.08 -30.23 0.94
N PRO A 396 6.54 -28.96 1.08
CA PRO A 396 6.10 -27.91 0.17
C PRO A 396 6.47 -28.24 -1.27
N ALA A 397 5.64 -27.82 -2.21
CA ALA A 397 5.93 -27.93 -3.63
C ALA A 397 6.74 -26.72 -4.15
N LEU A 398 6.73 -25.61 -3.41
CA LEU A 398 7.58 -24.45 -3.63
C LEU A 398 8.12 -24.00 -2.28
N ASP A 399 9.43 -23.78 -2.21
CA ASP A 399 10.15 -23.26 -1.05
C ASP A 399 11.19 -22.26 -1.55
N LEU A 400 10.91 -20.96 -1.34
CA LEU A 400 11.74 -19.86 -1.79
C LEU A 400 12.19 -19.00 -0.62
N GLU A 401 13.46 -18.60 -0.64
CA GLU A 401 14.06 -17.63 0.26
C GLU A 401 14.62 -16.47 -0.55
N LEU A 402 14.18 -15.26 -0.23
CA LEU A 402 14.66 -14.02 -0.85
C LEU A 402 15.29 -13.13 0.21
N VAL A 403 16.56 -12.84 0.05
CA VAL A 403 17.31 -11.89 0.88
C VAL A 403 17.61 -10.64 0.08
N THR A 404 17.22 -9.48 0.60
CA THR A 404 17.52 -8.19 -0.03
C THR A 404 18.23 -7.27 0.95
N ASN A 405 19.38 -6.75 0.54
CA ASN A 405 20.13 -5.70 1.23
C ASN A 405 20.08 -4.43 0.38
N ASN A 406 19.67 -3.32 0.97
CA ASN A 406 19.61 -2.05 0.28
C ASN A 406 20.28 -0.94 1.08
N LEU A 407 21.12 -0.15 0.44
CA LEU A 407 21.80 1.02 1.01
C LEU A 407 21.39 2.24 0.18
N LYS A 408 20.87 3.27 0.84
CA LYS A 408 20.50 4.55 0.21
C LYS A 408 21.22 5.70 0.86
N LEU A 409 21.65 6.65 0.05
CA LEU A 409 22.20 7.93 0.49
C LEU A 409 21.41 9.04 -0.20
N ASP A 410 20.70 9.84 0.58
CA ASP A 410 19.84 10.93 0.09
C ASP A 410 20.37 12.28 0.57
N TYR A 411 20.51 13.23 -0.32
CA TYR A 411 20.83 14.62 -0.04
C TYR A 411 19.63 15.50 -0.38
N LYS A 412 19.26 16.38 0.53
CA LYS A 412 18.21 17.39 0.33
C LYS A 412 18.76 18.78 0.62
N ASN A 413 18.42 19.73 -0.25
CA ASN A 413 18.72 21.16 -0.05
C ASN A 413 17.51 22.01 -0.41
N GLU A 414 17.13 22.92 0.49
CA GLU A 414 16.08 23.93 0.29
C GLU A 414 16.74 25.30 0.20
N PHE A 415 16.63 25.93 -0.94
CA PHE A 415 17.33 27.17 -1.23
C PHE A 415 16.39 28.15 -1.94
N GLN A 416 15.99 29.21 -1.27
CA GLN A 416 15.05 30.22 -1.77
C GLN A 416 13.78 29.60 -2.40
N HIS A 417 13.71 29.57 -3.74
CA HIS A 417 12.61 29.02 -4.52
C HIS A 417 12.84 27.57 -4.97
N TRP A 418 14.01 27.00 -4.65
CA TRP A 418 14.41 25.66 -5.09
C TRP A 418 14.40 24.67 -3.96
N THR A 419 13.90 23.48 -4.23
CA THR A 419 14.16 22.28 -3.43
C THR A 419 14.86 21.27 -4.33
N LEU A 420 16.08 20.90 -3.98
CA LEU A 420 16.86 19.88 -4.66
C LEU A 420 16.94 18.63 -3.83
N LYS A 421 16.64 17.46 -4.41
CA LYS A 421 16.85 16.16 -3.82
C LYS A 421 17.69 15.33 -4.77
N SER A 422 18.73 14.68 -4.29
CA SER A 422 19.51 13.73 -5.06
C SER A 422 19.88 12.55 -4.19
N GLY A 423 20.10 11.39 -4.80
CA GLY A 423 20.48 10.24 -4.02
C GLY A 423 21.04 9.10 -4.85
N LEU A 424 21.66 8.19 -4.12
CA LEU A 424 22.25 6.94 -4.60
C LEU A 424 21.55 5.77 -3.92
N SER A 425 21.37 4.68 -4.64
CA SER A 425 20.88 3.41 -4.08
C SER A 425 21.71 2.25 -4.60
N LEU A 426 22.05 1.34 -3.69
CA LEU A 426 22.72 0.07 -3.97
C LEU A 426 21.85 -1.05 -3.43
N GLU A 427 21.57 -2.05 -4.25
CA GLU A 427 20.78 -3.21 -3.85
C GLU A 427 21.47 -4.50 -4.25
N ASN A 428 21.47 -5.46 -3.35
CA ASN A 428 21.85 -6.84 -3.63
C ASN A 428 20.72 -7.75 -3.16
N GLN A 429 20.19 -8.50 -4.09
CA GLN A 429 19.10 -9.45 -3.86
C GLN A 429 19.54 -10.85 -4.25
N GLU A 430 19.28 -11.81 -3.38
CA GLU A 430 19.59 -13.22 -3.59
C GLU A 430 18.34 -14.07 -3.35
N ASN A 431 17.96 -14.86 -4.34
CA ASN A 431 16.89 -15.86 -4.25
C ASN A 431 17.48 -17.26 -4.23
N LYS A 432 16.97 -18.09 -3.33
CA LYS A 432 17.27 -19.51 -3.23
C LYS A 432 16.00 -20.33 -3.27
N ALA A 433 15.98 -21.32 -4.13
CA ALA A 433 14.93 -22.32 -4.23
C ALA A 433 15.40 -23.63 -3.60
N SER A 434 14.68 -24.15 -2.63
CA SER A 434 15.07 -25.38 -1.94
C SER A 434 14.91 -26.60 -2.85
N PRO A 435 15.93 -27.43 -3.02
CA PRO A 435 15.83 -28.68 -3.76
C PRO A 435 15.02 -29.77 -3.03
N GLU A 436 14.81 -29.61 -1.71
CA GLU A 436 14.08 -30.59 -0.89
C GLU A 436 12.61 -30.72 -1.28
N THR A 437 12.07 -29.76 -2.03
CA THR A 437 10.72 -29.84 -2.59
C THR A 437 10.54 -31.04 -3.52
N GLY A 438 11.63 -31.53 -4.12
CA GLY A 438 11.60 -32.59 -5.14
C GLY A 438 10.89 -32.18 -6.43
N VAL A 439 10.72 -30.88 -6.65
CA VAL A 439 10.09 -30.28 -7.85
C VAL A 439 11.06 -29.29 -8.45
N ARG A 440 11.08 -29.20 -9.78
CA ARG A 440 11.83 -28.15 -10.46
C ARG A 440 11.28 -26.77 -10.04
N PRO A 441 12.15 -25.86 -9.57
CA PRO A 441 11.69 -24.56 -9.07
C PRO A 441 11.01 -23.75 -10.17
N LEU A 442 9.86 -23.17 -9.85
CA LEU A 442 9.18 -22.18 -10.70
C LEU A 442 10.11 -20.99 -10.95
N ILE A 443 10.65 -20.43 -9.88
CA ILE A 443 11.66 -19.35 -9.89
C ILE A 443 13.00 -19.95 -9.47
N PRO A 444 14.07 -19.80 -10.28
CA PRO A 444 15.38 -20.39 -9.98
C PRO A 444 16.16 -19.61 -8.92
N ASP A 445 17.30 -20.15 -8.55
CA ASP A 445 18.32 -19.37 -7.84
C ASP A 445 18.82 -18.23 -8.71
N TYR A 446 18.89 -17.02 -8.11
CA TYR A 446 19.48 -15.87 -8.79
C TYR A 446 20.12 -14.90 -7.82
N ILE A 447 21.05 -14.11 -8.35
CA ILE A 447 21.63 -12.93 -7.69
C ILE A 447 21.38 -11.74 -8.60
N LYS A 448 20.72 -10.71 -8.05
CA LYS A 448 20.44 -9.45 -8.73
C LYS A 448 21.17 -8.32 -7.99
N ARG A 449 21.83 -7.44 -8.74
CA ARG A 449 22.53 -6.27 -8.20
C ARG A 449 22.11 -5.05 -8.96
N ASP A 450 21.60 -4.08 -8.23
CA ASP A 450 21.11 -2.82 -8.77
C ASP A 450 21.91 -1.64 -8.22
N PHE A 451 22.17 -0.67 -9.07
CA PHE A 451 22.69 0.65 -8.73
C PHE A 451 21.76 1.70 -9.30
N GLY A 452 21.34 2.66 -8.49
CA GLY A 452 20.48 3.78 -8.91
C GLY A 452 21.05 5.12 -8.50
N PHE A 453 20.91 6.10 -9.39
CA PHE A 453 21.18 7.51 -9.11
C PHE A 453 20.01 8.36 -9.53
N TYR A 454 19.57 9.32 -8.72
CA TYR A 454 18.50 10.23 -9.05
C TYR A 454 18.79 11.67 -8.65
N GLY A 455 18.16 12.60 -9.38
CA GLY A 455 18.09 14.01 -9.06
C GLY A 455 16.68 14.53 -9.31
N ILE A 456 16.10 15.24 -8.34
CA ILE A 456 14.79 15.87 -8.41
C ILE A 456 14.93 17.33 -8.02
N SER A 457 14.36 18.21 -8.82
CA SER A 457 14.36 19.66 -8.63
C SER A 457 12.93 20.16 -8.63
N THR A 458 12.54 20.84 -7.57
CA THR A 458 11.25 21.55 -7.46
C THR A 458 11.54 23.04 -7.43
N TYR A 459 10.93 23.80 -8.33
CA TYR A 459 11.07 25.25 -8.45
C TYR A 459 9.74 25.95 -8.25
N SER A 460 9.66 26.81 -7.23
CA SER A 460 8.49 27.66 -6.94
C SER A 460 8.62 28.96 -7.72
N ILE A 461 7.99 29.05 -8.90
CA ILE A 461 7.95 30.29 -9.70
C ILE A 461 7.24 31.39 -8.92
N SER A 462 6.17 31.03 -8.24
CA SER A 462 5.37 31.90 -7.36
C SER A 462 4.67 31.04 -6.29
N GLU A 463 3.97 31.67 -5.36
CA GLU A 463 3.15 30.96 -4.37
C GLU A 463 2.06 30.08 -5.03
N SER A 464 1.64 30.42 -6.25
CA SER A 464 0.58 29.74 -6.99
C SER A 464 1.08 28.84 -8.12
N MET A 465 2.39 28.77 -8.40
CA MET A 465 2.93 28.00 -9.54
C MET A 465 4.24 27.33 -9.18
N ILE A 466 4.27 26.00 -9.34
CA ILE A 466 5.40 25.14 -9.01
C ILE A 466 5.70 24.25 -10.21
N LEU A 467 6.98 24.09 -10.52
CA LEU A 467 7.52 23.15 -11.50
C LEU A 467 8.36 22.10 -10.81
N ASP A 468 8.24 20.85 -11.26
CA ASP A 468 9.07 19.74 -10.83
C ASP A 468 9.75 19.09 -12.03
N PHE A 469 11.01 18.74 -11.85
CA PHE A 469 11.80 17.97 -12.80
C PHE A 469 12.55 16.87 -12.06
N GLY A 470 12.56 15.68 -12.61
CA GLY A 470 13.28 14.56 -12.05
C GLY A 470 13.92 13.71 -13.13
N LEU A 471 15.11 13.21 -12.85
CA LEU A 471 15.83 12.25 -13.68
C LEU A 471 16.38 11.15 -12.79
N ARG A 472 16.41 9.92 -13.33
CA ARG A 472 16.97 8.75 -12.66
C ARG A 472 17.64 7.83 -13.67
N TYR A 473 18.78 7.29 -13.28
CA TYR A 473 19.46 6.21 -13.96
C TYR A 473 19.55 4.99 -13.06
N ASP A 474 19.24 3.81 -13.59
CA ASP A 474 19.38 2.54 -12.91
C ASP A 474 20.17 1.55 -13.79
N TYR A 475 21.19 0.95 -13.17
CA TYR A 475 21.91 -0.21 -13.70
C TYR A 475 21.45 -1.46 -12.94
N SER A 476 21.14 -2.52 -13.68
CA SER A 476 20.71 -3.79 -13.09
C SER A 476 21.43 -4.96 -13.75
N ASN A 477 21.92 -5.89 -12.93
CA ASN A 477 22.55 -7.12 -13.40
C ASN A 477 21.93 -8.31 -12.66
N THR A 478 21.36 -9.26 -13.42
CA THR A 478 20.76 -10.49 -12.89
C THR A 478 21.50 -11.70 -13.45
N ASN A 479 21.95 -12.57 -12.53
CA ASN A 479 22.56 -13.84 -12.85
C ASN A 479 21.73 -14.97 -12.23
N ALA A 480 21.25 -15.90 -13.02
CA ALA A 480 20.44 -17.02 -12.54
C ALA A 480 21.11 -18.37 -12.84
N SER A 481 20.65 -19.41 -12.14
CA SER A 481 21.04 -20.81 -12.38
C SER A 481 19.77 -21.64 -12.48
N LYS A 482 19.51 -22.22 -13.66
CA LYS A 482 18.26 -22.91 -13.94
C LYS A 482 18.43 -24.15 -14.78
N TYR A 483 17.60 -25.16 -14.47
CA TYR A 483 17.43 -26.35 -15.29
C TYR A 483 16.16 -26.21 -16.17
N TYR A 484 16.31 -26.38 -17.48
CA TYR A 484 15.20 -26.42 -18.44
C TYR A 484 15.08 -27.82 -19.04
N LEU A 485 13.86 -28.32 -19.23
CA LEU A 485 13.66 -29.51 -20.07
C LEU A 485 14.14 -29.23 -21.50
N LYS A 486 14.87 -30.17 -22.11
CA LYS A 486 15.37 -30.02 -23.49
C LYS A 486 14.21 -29.80 -24.49
N SER A 487 13.11 -30.55 -24.32
CA SER A 487 11.90 -30.36 -25.14
C SER A 487 11.33 -28.94 -25.03
N ARG A 488 11.17 -28.45 -23.79
CA ARG A 488 10.67 -27.10 -23.52
C ARG A 488 11.60 -26.00 -24.06
N TRP A 489 12.91 -26.22 -23.97
CA TRP A 489 13.94 -25.33 -24.50
C TRP A 489 13.83 -25.20 -26.01
N THR A 490 13.72 -26.34 -26.74
CA THR A 490 13.60 -26.35 -28.18
C THR A 490 12.23 -25.84 -28.66
N GLU A 491 11.14 -26.25 -28.04
CA GLU A 491 9.78 -25.74 -28.30
C GLU A 491 9.69 -24.21 -28.27
N ARG A 492 10.45 -23.60 -27.34
CA ARG A 492 10.48 -22.13 -27.17
C ARG A 492 11.55 -21.44 -28.04
N ASN A 493 12.18 -22.17 -28.96
CA ASN A 493 13.23 -21.64 -29.85
C ASN A 493 14.43 -20.99 -29.11
N PHE A 494 14.70 -21.44 -27.88
CA PHE A 494 15.82 -20.90 -27.10
C PHE A 494 17.17 -21.36 -27.62
N ASP A 495 17.24 -22.43 -28.40
CA ASP A 495 18.45 -22.96 -29.07
C ASP A 495 19.12 -21.89 -29.92
N TYR A 496 18.34 -21.07 -30.61
CA TYR A 496 18.88 -20.06 -31.54
C TYR A 496 19.51 -18.87 -30.83
N ASN A 497 18.82 -18.32 -29.81
CA ASN A 497 19.26 -17.06 -29.20
C ASN A 497 19.99 -17.24 -27.87
N PHE A 498 19.81 -18.38 -27.17
CA PHE A 498 20.23 -18.55 -25.80
C PHE A 498 21.11 -19.78 -25.56
N SER A 499 21.57 -20.47 -26.61
CA SER A 499 22.48 -21.62 -26.51
C SER A 499 23.74 -21.31 -25.67
N GLY A 500 24.24 -20.08 -25.72
CA GLY A 500 25.36 -19.62 -24.91
C GLY A 500 25.16 -19.66 -23.39
N PHE A 501 23.90 -19.76 -22.94
CA PHE A 501 23.58 -19.93 -21.52
C PHE A 501 23.72 -21.37 -21.04
N ILE A 502 23.72 -22.36 -21.91
CA ILE A 502 23.91 -23.77 -21.59
C ILE A 502 25.32 -23.96 -21.05
N LYS A 503 25.43 -24.57 -19.86
CA LYS A 503 26.71 -24.86 -19.19
C LYS A 503 26.93 -26.35 -18.93
N GLY A 504 25.90 -27.16 -19.10
CA GLY A 504 25.94 -28.58 -18.89
C GLY A 504 24.62 -29.28 -19.18
N GLU A 505 24.62 -30.56 -19.00
CA GLU A 505 23.50 -31.44 -19.22
C GLU A 505 23.26 -32.33 -18.01
N SER A 506 22.01 -32.53 -17.65
CA SER A 506 21.60 -33.44 -16.59
C SER A 506 20.35 -34.22 -17.02
N GLY A 507 20.55 -35.43 -17.51
CA GLY A 507 19.51 -36.26 -18.09
C GLY A 507 18.81 -35.56 -19.27
N ASN A 508 17.49 -35.35 -19.18
CA ASN A 508 16.71 -34.68 -20.21
C ASN A 508 16.65 -33.15 -20.01
N GLN A 509 17.56 -32.56 -19.22
CA GLN A 509 17.56 -31.13 -18.88
C GLN A 509 18.89 -30.47 -19.29
N TRP A 510 18.79 -29.20 -19.72
CA TRP A 510 19.92 -28.31 -19.85
C TRP A 510 20.14 -27.55 -18.51
N TYR A 511 21.39 -27.60 -18.00
CA TYR A 511 21.81 -26.68 -16.94
C TYR A 511 22.27 -25.38 -17.57
N THR A 512 21.62 -24.26 -17.21
CA THR A 512 21.85 -22.95 -17.81
C THR A 512 22.25 -21.92 -16.77
N LYS A 513 23.04 -20.91 -17.20
CA LYS A 513 23.42 -19.74 -16.42
C LYS A 513 23.07 -18.46 -17.21
N PRO A 514 21.80 -18.07 -17.28
CA PRO A 514 21.40 -16.83 -17.93
C PRO A 514 21.93 -15.61 -17.17
N LYS A 515 22.41 -14.64 -17.93
CA LYS A 515 22.90 -13.35 -17.41
C LYS A 515 22.28 -12.22 -18.20
N PHE A 516 21.62 -11.29 -17.48
CA PHE A 516 20.99 -10.11 -18.05
C PHE A 516 21.54 -8.85 -17.44
N THR A 517 21.75 -7.84 -18.27
CA THR A 517 22.21 -6.51 -17.85
C THR A 517 21.34 -5.46 -18.51
N PHE A 518 20.82 -4.55 -17.68
CA PHE A 518 19.94 -3.48 -18.15
C PHE A 518 20.44 -2.11 -17.69
N ASN A 519 20.29 -1.13 -18.56
CA ASN A 519 20.52 0.29 -18.28
C ASN A 519 19.20 1.02 -18.49
N ASN A 520 18.67 1.67 -17.47
CA ASN A 520 17.38 2.32 -17.48
C ASN A 520 17.51 3.82 -17.25
N TYR A 521 16.72 4.57 -17.98
CA TYR A 521 16.57 6.00 -17.79
C TYR A 521 15.11 6.29 -17.53
N SER A 522 14.82 7.00 -16.45
CA SER A 522 13.48 7.41 -16.06
C SER A 522 13.48 8.89 -15.76
N GLY A 523 12.36 9.56 -15.98
CA GLY A 523 12.26 10.99 -15.76
C GLY A 523 10.83 11.45 -15.54
N SER A 524 10.67 12.63 -14.96
CA SER A 524 9.38 13.28 -14.80
C SER A 524 9.51 14.78 -14.95
N ALA A 525 8.46 15.40 -15.49
CA ALA A 525 8.27 16.83 -15.52
C ALA A 525 6.84 17.14 -15.11
N GLY A 526 6.68 18.11 -14.22
CA GLY A 526 5.38 18.42 -13.68
C GLY A 526 5.16 19.90 -13.44
N LEU A 527 3.91 20.31 -13.51
CA LEU A 527 3.42 21.65 -13.25
C LEU A 527 2.25 21.58 -12.27
N GLN A 528 2.32 22.39 -11.22
CA GLN A 528 1.16 22.74 -10.41
C GLN A 528 0.85 24.22 -10.61
N LYS A 529 -0.41 24.53 -10.91
CA LYS A 529 -0.91 25.89 -10.96
C LYS A 529 -2.19 26.03 -10.15
N GLN A 530 -2.18 27.00 -9.24
CA GLN A 530 -3.36 27.41 -8.49
C GLN A 530 -3.95 28.68 -9.10
N PHE A 531 -5.25 28.63 -9.43
CA PHE A 531 -6.03 29.76 -9.92
C PHE A 531 -6.99 30.21 -8.82
N GLY A 532 -6.71 31.37 -8.23
CA GLY A 532 -7.42 31.83 -7.03
C GLY A 532 -7.24 30.88 -5.85
N SER A 533 -8.22 30.79 -4.97
CA SER A 533 -8.20 29.94 -3.76
C SER A 533 -8.79 28.55 -3.95
N ASP A 534 -9.46 28.29 -5.04
CA ASP A 534 -10.43 27.20 -5.19
C ASP A 534 -10.21 26.27 -6.38
N LEU A 535 -9.35 26.67 -7.35
CA LEU A 535 -9.03 25.82 -8.51
C LEU A 535 -7.53 25.51 -8.54
N ASN A 536 -7.21 24.23 -8.56
CA ASN A 536 -5.86 23.71 -8.73
C ASN A 536 -5.78 22.84 -9.97
N TRP A 537 -4.74 23.05 -10.74
CA TRP A 537 -4.42 22.28 -11.92
C TRP A 537 -3.03 21.68 -11.79
N TYR A 538 -2.96 20.38 -12.03
CA TYR A 538 -1.74 19.61 -12.04
C TYR A 538 -1.57 18.99 -13.42
N VAL A 539 -0.35 19.05 -13.95
CA VAL A 539 0.03 18.39 -15.20
C VAL A 539 1.30 17.60 -14.94
N ASN A 540 1.35 16.38 -15.39
CA ASN A 540 2.51 15.53 -15.24
C ASN A 540 2.81 14.75 -16.53
N LEU A 541 4.08 14.77 -16.91
CA LEU A 541 4.68 13.94 -17.95
C LEU A 541 5.70 13.04 -17.25
N SER A 542 5.68 11.75 -17.52
CA SER A 542 6.65 10.82 -16.94
C SER A 542 7.08 9.75 -17.92
N LEU A 543 8.37 9.44 -17.84
CA LEU A 543 9.01 8.30 -18.48
C LEU A 543 9.44 7.33 -17.38
N ALA A 544 8.91 6.12 -17.38
CA ALA A 544 9.33 5.05 -16.48
C ALA A 544 9.91 3.89 -17.29
N THR A 545 10.99 3.31 -16.81
CA THR A 545 11.60 2.14 -17.43
C THR A 545 11.72 1.01 -16.43
N ARG A 546 11.20 -0.17 -16.79
CA ARG A 546 11.18 -1.35 -15.93
C ARG A 546 11.86 -2.54 -16.64
N ASN A 547 12.73 -3.23 -15.93
CA ASN A 547 13.29 -4.51 -16.38
C ASN A 547 12.27 -5.65 -16.20
N PRO A 548 12.36 -6.72 -17.01
CA PRO A 548 11.70 -7.96 -16.69
C PRO A 548 12.15 -8.45 -15.31
N ASN A 549 11.22 -8.89 -14.49
CA ASN A 549 11.54 -9.50 -13.20
C ASN A 549 11.87 -11.00 -13.34
N PRO A 550 12.41 -11.64 -12.31
CA PRO A 550 12.77 -13.07 -12.39
C PRO A 550 11.61 -13.99 -12.73
N SER A 551 10.38 -13.72 -12.33
CA SER A 551 9.24 -14.54 -12.71
C SER A 551 8.91 -14.42 -14.20
N GLU A 552 8.97 -13.22 -14.74
CA GLU A 552 8.73 -12.95 -16.16
C GLU A 552 9.77 -13.63 -17.06
N LEU A 553 11.05 -13.63 -16.63
CA LEU A 553 12.12 -14.27 -17.38
C LEU A 553 12.17 -15.79 -17.23
N PHE A 554 11.95 -16.29 -16.00
CA PHE A 554 12.39 -17.63 -15.64
C PHE A 554 11.26 -18.58 -15.22
N SER A 555 10.00 -18.15 -15.05
CA SER A 555 8.92 -19.08 -14.69
C SER A 555 8.87 -20.28 -15.65
N ASP A 556 8.79 -21.49 -15.11
CA ASP A 556 8.68 -22.72 -15.90
C ASP A 556 8.12 -23.84 -15.02
N GLY A 557 6.82 -23.86 -14.84
CA GLY A 557 6.15 -24.88 -14.07
C GLY A 557 4.83 -24.44 -13.43
N LEU A 558 4.29 -25.34 -12.60
CA LEU A 558 3.01 -25.11 -11.91
C LEU A 558 3.16 -24.10 -10.79
N HIS A 559 2.35 -23.05 -10.83
CA HIS A 559 2.15 -22.10 -9.75
C HIS A 559 0.97 -22.60 -8.89
N HIS A 560 1.31 -23.13 -7.71
CA HIS A 560 0.37 -23.90 -6.91
C HIS A 560 -0.78 -23.06 -6.33
N SER A 561 -0.54 -21.77 -6.07
CA SER A 561 -1.55 -20.88 -5.50
C SER A 561 -2.66 -20.50 -6.49
N THR A 562 -2.38 -20.54 -7.78
CA THR A 562 -3.34 -20.21 -8.85
C THR A 562 -3.89 -21.42 -9.57
N GLY A 563 -3.18 -22.56 -9.48
CA GLY A 563 -3.51 -23.74 -10.25
C GLY A 563 -3.29 -23.54 -11.75
N GLN A 564 -2.19 -22.87 -12.13
CA GLN A 564 -1.82 -22.60 -13.52
C GLN A 564 -0.32 -22.88 -13.76
N ILE A 565 0.04 -23.26 -14.95
CA ILE A 565 1.44 -23.37 -15.37
C ILE A 565 1.85 -22.03 -15.94
N GLU A 566 2.94 -21.49 -15.42
CA GLU A 566 3.51 -20.22 -15.88
C GLU A 566 4.82 -20.44 -16.63
N LEU A 567 4.93 -19.82 -17.80
CA LEU A 567 6.10 -19.87 -18.66
C LEU A 567 6.66 -18.45 -18.88
N GLY A 568 7.86 -18.20 -18.34
CA GLY A 568 8.63 -16.96 -18.53
C GLY A 568 9.32 -16.96 -19.90
N ASP A 569 9.78 -15.83 -20.38
CA ASP A 569 10.50 -15.73 -21.65
C ASP A 569 11.85 -15.02 -21.50
N LEU A 570 12.94 -15.71 -21.88
CA LEU A 570 14.30 -15.16 -21.86
C LEU A 570 14.50 -14.02 -22.88
N GLY A 571 13.61 -13.89 -23.86
CA GLY A 571 13.64 -12.86 -24.89
C GLY A 571 13.06 -11.51 -24.50
N LEU A 572 12.48 -11.39 -23.31
CA LEU A 572 11.82 -10.18 -22.83
C LEU A 572 12.80 -9.01 -22.74
N LYS A 573 12.37 -7.88 -23.27
CA LYS A 573 13.08 -6.59 -23.25
C LYS A 573 12.52 -5.70 -22.15
N LYS A 574 13.26 -4.69 -21.75
CA LYS A 574 12.79 -3.68 -20.80
C LYS A 574 11.53 -2.97 -21.30
N GLU A 575 10.61 -2.76 -20.38
CA GLU A 575 9.37 -2.02 -20.58
C GLU A 575 9.63 -0.51 -20.44
N GLN A 576 9.06 0.29 -21.32
CA GLN A 576 9.19 1.74 -21.34
C GLN A 576 7.80 2.39 -21.40
N SER A 577 7.44 3.13 -20.39
CA SER A 577 6.15 3.80 -20.25
C SER A 577 6.29 5.30 -20.42
N PHE A 578 5.48 5.87 -21.28
CA PHE A 578 5.32 7.30 -21.50
C PHE A 578 3.93 7.70 -21.05
N LYS A 579 3.82 8.34 -19.89
CA LYS A 579 2.52 8.72 -19.30
C LYS A 579 2.34 10.23 -19.29
N PHE A 580 1.20 10.68 -19.78
CA PHE A 580 0.63 12.00 -19.57
C PHE A 580 -0.56 11.89 -18.63
N ALA A 581 -0.59 12.72 -17.58
CA ALA A 581 -1.73 12.83 -16.67
C ALA A 581 -1.98 14.29 -16.33
N THR A 582 -3.25 14.67 -16.26
CA THR A 582 -3.63 15.99 -15.76
C THR A 582 -4.74 15.87 -14.74
N THR A 583 -4.71 16.69 -13.70
CA THR A 583 -5.72 16.68 -12.64
C THR A 583 -6.24 18.08 -12.40
N LEU A 584 -7.54 18.23 -12.44
CA LEU A 584 -8.24 19.44 -12.06
C LEU A 584 -8.96 19.21 -10.73
N VAL A 585 -8.70 20.06 -9.75
CA VAL A 585 -9.38 20.05 -8.46
C VAL A 585 -10.06 21.39 -8.25
N LYS A 586 -11.39 21.41 -8.30
CA LYS A 586 -12.19 22.61 -8.04
C LYS A 586 -12.94 22.45 -6.73
N LYS A 587 -12.88 23.47 -5.87
CA LYS A 587 -13.58 23.52 -4.60
C LYS A 587 -14.53 24.71 -4.59
N TRP A 588 -15.77 24.43 -4.25
CA TRP A 588 -16.76 25.44 -3.89
C TRP A 588 -17.03 25.35 -2.38
N CYS A 589 -17.82 26.22 -1.85
CA CYS A 589 -18.13 26.23 -0.42
C CYS A 589 -18.56 24.85 0.15
N LYS A 590 -19.47 24.16 -0.55
CA LYS A 590 -20.03 22.86 -0.13
C LYS A 590 -19.72 21.70 -1.07
N PHE A 591 -19.10 21.96 -2.19
CA PHE A 591 -18.90 20.96 -3.23
C PHE A 591 -17.45 20.97 -3.73
N SER A 592 -16.87 19.83 -3.95
CA SER A 592 -15.58 19.70 -4.58
C SER A 592 -15.59 18.61 -5.65
N VAL A 593 -14.82 18.85 -6.70
CA VAL A 593 -14.66 17.91 -7.82
C VAL A 593 -13.18 17.75 -8.11
N GLU A 594 -12.79 16.52 -8.36
CA GLU A 594 -11.48 16.12 -8.88
C GLU A 594 -11.69 15.31 -10.15
N ILE A 595 -11.00 15.68 -11.22
CA ILE A 595 -11.04 15.01 -12.52
C ILE A 595 -9.60 14.70 -12.93
N ASN A 596 -9.27 13.44 -13.21
CA ASN A 596 -7.92 13.00 -13.58
C ASN A 596 -7.96 12.12 -14.84
N PRO A 597 -7.97 12.70 -16.05
CA PRO A 597 -7.72 11.96 -17.28
C PRO A 597 -6.22 11.63 -17.41
N PHE A 598 -5.93 10.49 -18.02
CA PHE A 598 -4.56 10.07 -18.32
C PHE A 598 -4.48 9.27 -19.62
N ALA A 599 -3.27 9.27 -20.20
CA ALA A 599 -2.89 8.39 -21.27
C ALA A 599 -1.47 7.87 -21.00
N ASN A 600 -1.25 6.57 -21.21
CA ASN A 600 0.02 5.89 -20.97
C ASN A 600 0.35 4.98 -22.15
N SER A 601 1.35 5.35 -22.96
CA SER A 601 1.89 4.52 -24.03
C SER A 601 3.05 3.69 -23.49
N ILE A 602 2.98 2.37 -23.60
CA ILE A 602 3.97 1.45 -23.05
C ILE A 602 4.55 0.59 -24.17
N ARG A 603 5.83 0.75 -24.42
CA ARG A 603 6.58 -0.13 -25.33
C ARG A 603 7.03 -1.37 -24.58
N ASN A 604 6.96 -2.53 -25.25
CA ASN A 604 7.33 -3.81 -24.69
C ASN A 604 6.54 -4.13 -23.39
N TYR A 605 5.28 -3.82 -23.34
CA TYR A 605 4.37 -4.16 -22.22
C TYR A 605 4.36 -5.65 -22.00
N MET A 606 4.77 -6.12 -20.83
CA MET A 606 4.85 -7.52 -20.48
C MET A 606 3.55 -7.97 -19.82
N PHE A 607 2.98 -9.07 -20.25
CA PHE A 607 1.73 -9.59 -19.70
C PHE A 607 1.65 -11.10 -19.86
N LEU A 608 0.80 -11.73 -19.07
CA LEU A 608 0.49 -13.15 -19.14
C LEU A 608 -0.76 -13.35 -19.99
N ILE A 609 -0.70 -14.29 -20.92
CA ILE A 609 -1.87 -14.75 -21.66
C ILE A 609 -2.07 -16.26 -21.51
N PRO A 610 -3.30 -16.75 -21.46
CA PRO A 610 -3.56 -18.18 -21.52
C PRO A 610 -3.34 -18.66 -22.96
N THR A 611 -2.62 -19.77 -23.11
CA THR A 611 -2.26 -20.33 -24.42
C THR A 611 -2.80 -21.73 -24.64
N ASP A 612 -2.81 -22.58 -23.62
CA ASP A 612 -3.22 -23.99 -23.74
C ASP A 612 -3.48 -24.61 -22.36
N PHE A 613 -3.66 -25.92 -22.31
CA PHE A 613 -3.66 -26.76 -21.12
C PHE A 613 -2.52 -27.76 -21.15
N GLU A 614 -1.98 -28.07 -19.98
CA GLU A 614 -1.05 -29.17 -19.80
C GLU A 614 -1.62 -30.19 -18.82
N THR A 615 -1.66 -31.43 -19.23
CA THR A 615 -2.04 -32.55 -18.36
C THR A 615 -0.79 -33.02 -17.61
N THR A 616 -0.87 -32.94 -16.30
CA THR A 616 0.19 -33.42 -15.41
C THR A 616 -0.29 -34.58 -14.54
N ILE A 617 0.61 -35.23 -13.83
CA ILE A 617 0.24 -36.27 -12.86
C ILE A 617 -0.59 -35.71 -11.67
N ARG A 618 -0.73 -34.41 -11.58
CA ARG A 618 -1.46 -33.71 -10.51
C ARG A 618 -2.83 -33.19 -10.95
N GLY A 619 -3.14 -33.27 -12.24
CA GLY A 619 -4.34 -32.71 -12.83
C GLY A 619 -4.08 -31.98 -14.13
N VAL A 620 -5.11 -31.31 -14.63
CA VAL A 620 -5.07 -30.47 -15.83
C VAL A 620 -5.02 -29.02 -15.41
N PHE A 621 -4.04 -28.30 -15.95
CA PHE A 621 -3.83 -26.87 -15.58
C PHE A 621 -3.73 -26.02 -16.83
N PRO A 622 -4.34 -24.82 -16.83
CA PRO A 622 -4.15 -23.84 -17.91
C PRO A 622 -2.70 -23.37 -17.95
N VAL A 623 -2.16 -23.24 -19.15
CA VAL A 623 -0.82 -22.70 -19.42
C VAL A 623 -0.94 -21.22 -19.69
N TRP A 624 -0.15 -20.43 -18.99
CA TRP A 624 -0.04 -18.99 -19.16
C TRP A 624 1.40 -18.62 -19.53
N GLU A 625 1.56 -17.84 -20.60
CA GLU A 625 2.87 -17.43 -21.09
C GLU A 625 3.07 -15.94 -20.99
N TYR A 626 4.28 -15.54 -20.58
CA TYR A 626 4.69 -14.14 -20.64
C TYR A 626 4.99 -13.73 -22.08
N GLN A 627 4.35 -12.66 -22.50
CA GLN A 627 4.52 -12.06 -23.82
C GLN A 627 4.76 -10.56 -23.70
N GLN A 628 5.17 -9.94 -24.82
CA GLN A 628 5.36 -8.50 -24.93
C GLN A 628 4.62 -7.91 -26.11
N THR A 629 4.04 -6.73 -25.89
CA THR A 629 3.42 -5.94 -26.95
C THR A 629 3.66 -4.44 -26.74
N ASN A 630 3.24 -3.61 -27.70
CA ASN A 630 3.11 -2.17 -27.48
C ASN A 630 1.68 -1.87 -27.04
N ALA A 631 1.52 -1.23 -25.92
CA ALA A 631 0.21 -0.99 -25.31
C ALA A 631 -0.09 0.50 -25.17
N LEU A 632 -1.39 0.83 -25.24
CA LEU A 632 -1.92 2.15 -24.90
C LEU A 632 -2.99 1.98 -23.82
N LEU A 633 -2.79 2.61 -22.66
CA LEU A 633 -3.78 2.69 -21.62
C LEU A 633 -4.29 4.13 -21.54
N THR A 634 -5.61 4.30 -21.59
CA THR A 634 -6.29 5.59 -21.41
C THR A 634 -7.34 5.47 -20.35
N GLY A 635 -7.60 6.52 -19.60
CA GLY A 635 -8.62 6.45 -18.57
C GLY A 635 -9.00 7.80 -17.96
N LEU A 636 -9.99 7.71 -17.10
CA LEU A 636 -10.53 8.85 -16.38
C LEU A 636 -10.91 8.42 -14.96
N ASP A 637 -10.31 9.10 -13.98
CA ASP A 637 -10.74 9.01 -12.60
C ASP A 637 -11.51 10.29 -12.22
N PHE A 638 -12.62 10.12 -11.53
CA PHE A 638 -13.47 11.20 -11.06
C PHE A 638 -13.82 11.01 -9.60
N ASN A 639 -13.72 12.06 -8.81
CA ASN A 639 -14.18 12.08 -7.43
C ASN A 639 -14.91 13.38 -7.14
N SER A 640 -16.08 13.31 -6.54
CA SER A 640 -16.81 14.48 -6.07
C SER A 640 -17.28 14.30 -4.63
N ILE A 641 -17.22 15.37 -3.87
CA ILE A 641 -17.68 15.42 -2.49
C ILE A 641 -18.63 16.60 -2.33
N TRP A 642 -19.82 16.31 -1.86
CA TRP A 642 -20.87 17.28 -1.61
C TRP A 642 -21.28 17.29 -0.14
N ASN A 643 -20.93 18.35 0.58
CA ASN A 643 -21.39 18.60 1.94
C ASN A 643 -22.80 19.21 1.88
N ILE A 644 -23.83 18.37 1.81
CA ILE A 644 -25.23 18.77 1.68
C ILE A 644 -25.61 19.64 2.87
N THR A 645 -25.26 19.18 4.07
CA THR A 645 -25.36 19.93 5.32
C THR A 645 -24.05 19.80 6.11
N GLU A 646 -23.95 20.39 7.30
CA GLU A 646 -22.79 20.18 8.20
C GLU A 646 -22.67 18.74 8.71
N THR A 647 -23.75 17.97 8.66
CA THR A 647 -23.84 16.60 9.15
C THR A 647 -24.02 15.55 8.06
N LEU A 648 -24.36 15.95 6.83
CA LEU A 648 -24.65 15.05 5.74
C LEU A 648 -23.74 15.33 4.54
N GLN A 649 -22.99 14.31 4.13
CA GLN A 649 -22.08 14.36 2.98
C GLN A 649 -22.43 13.26 1.98
N HIS A 650 -22.34 13.57 0.72
CA HIS A 650 -22.36 12.61 -0.38
C HIS A 650 -21.01 12.61 -1.09
N GLN A 651 -20.48 11.44 -1.36
CA GLN A 651 -19.28 11.23 -2.20
C GLN A 651 -19.65 10.34 -3.37
N PHE A 652 -19.27 10.76 -4.56
CA PHE A 652 -19.36 9.96 -5.76
C PHE A 652 -17.97 9.77 -6.37
N THR A 653 -17.63 8.52 -6.71
CA THR A 653 -16.40 8.18 -7.42
C THR A 653 -16.71 7.39 -8.67
N PHE A 654 -15.92 7.61 -9.70
CA PHE A 654 -16.01 6.93 -10.98
C PHE A 654 -14.59 6.63 -11.46
N ALA A 655 -14.38 5.45 -12.05
CA ALA A 655 -13.13 5.08 -12.67
C ALA A 655 -13.37 4.27 -13.93
N ALA A 656 -12.70 4.67 -14.99
CA ALA A 656 -12.69 3.99 -16.28
C ALA A 656 -11.26 3.88 -16.79
N VAL A 657 -10.89 2.70 -17.27
CA VAL A 657 -9.61 2.47 -17.95
C VAL A 657 -9.83 1.54 -19.15
N ASN A 658 -9.24 1.92 -20.27
CA ASN A 658 -9.15 1.10 -21.46
C ASN A 658 -7.69 0.78 -21.73
N GLY A 659 -7.38 -0.49 -21.97
CA GLY A 659 -6.07 -0.97 -22.37
C GLY A 659 -6.15 -1.62 -23.74
N PHE A 660 -5.25 -1.22 -24.62
CA PHE A 660 -5.24 -1.65 -26.02
C PHE A 660 -3.84 -2.13 -26.42
N ASP A 661 -3.77 -3.30 -27.04
CA ASP A 661 -2.58 -3.86 -27.68
C ASP A 661 -2.45 -3.27 -29.08
N LEU A 662 -1.49 -2.36 -29.26
CA LEU A 662 -1.27 -1.67 -30.52
C LEU A 662 -0.57 -2.54 -31.58
N THR A 663 -0.01 -3.66 -31.20
CA THR A 663 0.69 -4.57 -32.13
C THR A 663 -0.27 -5.54 -32.80
N ASN A 664 -1.22 -6.07 -32.00
CA ASN A 664 -2.15 -7.10 -32.44
C ASN A 664 -3.57 -6.55 -32.70
N ASP A 665 -3.81 -5.27 -32.45
CA ASP A 665 -5.11 -4.58 -32.61
C ASP A 665 -6.22 -5.20 -31.76
N LEU A 666 -5.90 -5.51 -30.49
CA LEU A 666 -6.78 -6.19 -29.54
C LEU A 666 -6.87 -5.45 -28.22
N PRO A 667 -7.95 -5.60 -27.44
CA PRO A 667 -7.99 -5.18 -26.06
C PRO A 667 -6.95 -5.92 -25.21
N LEU A 668 -6.40 -5.29 -24.16
CA LEU A 668 -5.56 -5.96 -23.18
C LEU A 668 -6.38 -6.84 -22.24
N ILE A 669 -5.79 -7.95 -21.81
CA ILE A 669 -6.38 -8.85 -20.81
C ILE A 669 -6.37 -8.22 -19.41
N VAL A 670 -7.33 -8.59 -18.55
CA VAL A 670 -7.37 -8.22 -17.12
C VAL A 670 -7.43 -6.71 -16.87
N MET A 671 -8.03 -5.94 -17.78
CA MET A 671 -8.32 -4.53 -17.56
C MET A 671 -9.53 -4.35 -16.64
N PRO A 672 -9.44 -3.49 -15.61
CA PRO A 672 -10.56 -3.24 -14.70
C PRO A 672 -11.83 -2.82 -15.45
N PRO A 673 -12.99 -3.38 -15.12
CA PRO A 673 -14.26 -2.90 -15.65
C PRO A 673 -14.58 -1.50 -15.11
N LEU A 674 -15.43 -0.78 -15.81
CA LEU A 674 -15.94 0.50 -15.37
C LEU A 674 -16.64 0.37 -14.02
N THR A 675 -16.24 1.17 -13.06
CA THR A 675 -16.71 1.12 -11.68
C THR A 675 -17.13 2.51 -11.21
N PHE A 676 -18.23 2.58 -10.49
CA PHE A 676 -18.62 3.79 -9.77
C PHE A 676 -19.17 3.46 -8.38
N SER A 677 -19.00 4.40 -7.47
CA SER A 677 -19.43 4.25 -6.09
C SER A 677 -20.11 5.52 -5.59
N ASN A 678 -21.19 5.32 -4.86
CA ASN A 678 -21.92 6.35 -4.14
C ASN A 678 -21.79 6.07 -2.64
N LYS A 679 -21.41 7.07 -1.87
CA LYS A 679 -21.30 6.99 -0.42
C LYS A 679 -22.04 8.17 0.20
N ILE A 680 -23.01 7.87 1.05
CA ILE A 680 -23.72 8.86 1.85
C ILE A 680 -23.27 8.67 3.29
N GLN A 681 -22.79 9.75 3.90
CA GLN A 681 -22.32 9.74 5.27
C GLN A 681 -23.06 10.80 6.09
N PHE A 682 -23.62 10.36 7.21
CA PHE A 682 -24.19 11.21 8.24
C PHE A 682 -23.27 11.19 9.48
N ALA A 683 -22.83 12.36 9.97
CA ALA A 683 -22.01 12.45 11.16
C ALA A 683 -22.51 13.56 12.09
N LYS A 684 -22.76 13.19 13.35
CA LYS A 684 -23.26 14.10 14.37
C LYS A 684 -22.44 14.03 15.65
N LYS A 685 -21.66 15.07 15.93
CA LYS A 685 -20.73 15.14 17.07
C LYS A 685 -21.44 15.12 18.43
N THR A 686 -22.53 15.85 18.54
CA THR A 686 -23.29 15.98 19.80
C THR A 686 -23.94 14.69 20.27
N PHE A 687 -24.04 13.69 19.38
CA PHE A 687 -24.58 12.36 19.70
C PHE A 687 -23.44 11.32 19.74
N HIS A 688 -22.59 11.41 20.76
CA HIS A 688 -21.45 10.51 20.94
C HIS A 688 -20.55 10.36 19.69
N GLY A 689 -20.46 11.41 18.86
CA GLY A 689 -19.70 11.33 17.63
C GLY A 689 -20.23 10.30 16.63
N LEU A 690 -21.55 10.09 16.60
CA LEU A 690 -22.22 9.14 15.71
C LEU A 690 -21.81 9.39 14.25
N VAL A 691 -21.37 8.34 13.57
CA VAL A 691 -21.17 8.28 12.12
C VAL A 691 -22.04 7.14 11.57
N LEU A 692 -22.78 7.41 10.52
CA LEU A 692 -23.51 6.42 9.72
C LEU A 692 -23.08 6.59 8.27
N GLU A 693 -22.76 5.49 7.61
CA GLU A 693 -22.33 5.48 6.22
C GLU A 693 -23.06 4.39 5.45
N LEU A 694 -23.62 4.75 4.31
CA LEU A 694 -24.19 3.82 3.34
C LEU A 694 -23.41 3.97 2.04
N LYS A 695 -22.80 2.88 1.57
CA LYS A 695 -22.02 2.83 0.32
C LYS A 695 -22.67 1.87 -0.66
N ASN A 696 -22.80 2.32 -1.89
CA ASN A 696 -23.18 1.52 -3.05
C ASN A 696 -22.01 1.49 -4.03
N GLU A 697 -21.60 0.32 -4.44
CA GLU A 697 -20.57 0.09 -5.46
C GLU A 697 -21.19 -0.68 -6.63
N VAL A 698 -21.01 -0.17 -7.84
CA VAL A 698 -21.50 -0.79 -9.07
C VAL A 698 -20.32 -1.04 -9.98
N VAL A 699 -20.18 -2.29 -10.40
CA VAL A 699 -19.15 -2.75 -11.33
C VAL A 699 -19.85 -3.24 -12.58
N LEU A 700 -19.60 -2.60 -13.71
CA LEU A 700 -20.19 -3.00 -14.99
C LEU A 700 -19.50 -4.24 -15.55
N ARG A 701 -20.15 -4.94 -16.46
CA ARG A 701 -19.49 -6.01 -17.20
C ARG A 701 -18.38 -5.42 -18.07
N GLN A 702 -17.20 -6.06 -18.07
CA GLN A 702 -16.13 -5.69 -18.99
C GLN A 702 -16.57 -6.03 -20.43
N THR A 703 -16.47 -5.07 -21.34
CA THR A 703 -16.89 -5.23 -22.73
C THR A 703 -15.70 -5.30 -23.69
N GLN A 704 -14.51 -4.92 -23.23
CA GLN A 704 -13.28 -4.93 -24.02
C GLN A 704 -12.30 -5.95 -23.45
N PHE A 705 -12.22 -7.10 -24.05
CA PHE A 705 -11.36 -8.21 -23.68
C PHE A 705 -10.97 -9.01 -24.93
N PRO A 706 -9.75 -9.59 -24.98
CA PRO A 706 -9.36 -10.44 -26.11
C PRO A 706 -10.04 -11.80 -26.02
N ASP A 707 -10.29 -12.41 -27.16
CA ASP A 707 -10.76 -13.80 -27.22
C ASP A 707 -9.54 -14.75 -27.15
N ASN A 708 -9.31 -15.30 -25.96
CA ASN A 708 -8.31 -16.32 -25.68
C ASN A 708 -8.95 -17.69 -25.41
N ASN A 709 -10.20 -17.89 -25.88
CA ASN A 709 -10.88 -19.17 -25.78
C ASN A 709 -10.17 -20.20 -26.62
N PHE A 710 -10.20 -21.45 -26.19
CA PHE A 710 -9.58 -22.53 -26.93
C PHE A 710 -10.44 -23.80 -26.88
N THR A 711 -10.23 -24.67 -27.88
CA THR A 711 -10.92 -25.93 -27.97
C THR A 711 -10.00 -27.05 -27.47
N THR A 712 -10.51 -27.91 -26.57
CA THR A 712 -9.79 -29.07 -26.06
C THR A 712 -10.63 -30.33 -26.26
N LYS A 713 -9.95 -31.46 -26.35
CA LYS A 713 -10.62 -32.77 -26.44
C LYS A 713 -10.89 -33.35 -25.07
N ILE A 714 -12.13 -33.69 -24.78
CA ILE A 714 -12.52 -34.42 -23.58
C ILE A 714 -13.07 -35.80 -23.99
N ILE A 715 -13.03 -36.75 -23.09
CA ILE A 715 -13.70 -38.06 -23.31
C ILE A 715 -15.10 -37.93 -22.72
N GLU A 716 -16.09 -38.05 -23.60
CA GLU A 716 -17.51 -38.13 -23.24
C GLU A 716 -18.11 -39.38 -23.91
N ASN A 717 -18.75 -40.24 -23.14
CA ASN A 717 -19.28 -41.52 -23.62
C ASN A 717 -18.30 -42.42 -24.38
N ASN A 718 -17.03 -42.46 -23.97
CA ASN A 718 -15.90 -43.15 -24.60
C ASN A 718 -15.47 -42.59 -25.98
N GLU A 719 -15.94 -41.44 -26.38
CA GLU A 719 -15.52 -40.76 -27.61
C GLU A 719 -14.79 -39.45 -27.26
N PHE A 720 -13.86 -39.05 -28.13
CA PHE A 720 -13.22 -37.73 -28.02
C PHE A 720 -14.16 -36.68 -28.63
N VAL A 721 -14.59 -35.74 -27.77
CA VAL A 721 -15.43 -34.61 -28.17
C VAL A 721 -14.64 -33.32 -28.03
N ASP A 722 -14.65 -32.50 -29.09
CA ASP A 722 -14.08 -31.17 -29.05
C ASP A 722 -14.99 -30.24 -28.23
N VAL A 723 -14.41 -29.58 -27.21
CA VAL A 723 -15.15 -28.70 -26.31
C VAL A 723 -14.46 -27.36 -26.24
N LEU A 724 -15.24 -26.32 -26.47
CA LEU A 724 -14.81 -24.94 -26.25
C LEU A 724 -14.72 -24.67 -24.74
N VAL A 725 -13.56 -24.16 -24.31
CA VAL A 725 -13.34 -23.65 -22.95
C VAL A 725 -13.32 -22.15 -23.00
N ASP A 726 -14.37 -21.53 -22.47
CA ASP A 726 -14.53 -20.08 -22.42
C ASP A 726 -13.86 -19.51 -21.16
N ILE A 727 -12.59 -19.09 -21.30
CA ILE A 727 -11.83 -18.40 -20.24
C ILE A 727 -11.81 -16.90 -20.41
N SER A 728 -12.32 -16.39 -21.53
CA SER A 728 -12.24 -14.97 -21.88
C SER A 728 -13.45 -14.19 -21.42
N SER A 729 -14.65 -14.77 -21.47
CA SER A 729 -15.90 -14.09 -21.18
C SER A 729 -15.94 -13.49 -19.76
N PRO A 730 -16.12 -12.17 -19.64
CA PRO A 730 -16.23 -11.51 -18.35
C PRO A 730 -17.53 -11.88 -17.63
N PRO A 731 -17.49 -11.93 -16.28
CA PRO A 731 -18.69 -12.09 -15.46
C PRO A 731 -19.69 -10.95 -15.68
N ASN A 732 -20.94 -11.21 -15.28
CA ASN A 732 -22.00 -10.20 -15.31
C ASN A 732 -21.69 -9.01 -14.42
N ALA A 733 -22.28 -7.85 -14.75
CA ALA A 733 -22.28 -6.69 -13.87
C ALA A 733 -22.89 -7.01 -12.51
N TYR A 734 -22.42 -6.35 -11.47
CA TYR A 734 -22.93 -6.52 -10.12
C TYR A 734 -22.99 -5.21 -9.34
N GLN A 735 -23.75 -5.24 -8.26
CA GLN A 735 -23.94 -4.11 -7.35
C GLN A 735 -23.84 -4.58 -5.91
N LEU A 736 -23.04 -3.86 -5.11
CA LEU A 736 -22.83 -4.16 -3.71
C LEU A 736 -23.28 -2.98 -2.84
N TRP A 737 -23.99 -3.29 -1.77
CA TRP A 737 -24.37 -2.34 -0.74
C TRP A 737 -23.63 -2.67 0.56
N SER A 738 -23.09 -1.64 1.21
CA SER A 738 -22.41 -1.79 2.50
C SER A 738 -22.86 -0.68 3.44
N PHE A 739 -22.95 -1.02 4.72
CA PHE A 739 -23.30 -0.10 5.78
C PHE A 739 -22.19 -0.08 6.84
N TYR A 740 -21.91 1.09 7.37
CA TYR A 740 -21.01 1.28 8.50
C TYR A 740 -21.62 2.27 9.50
N SER A 741 -21.46 1.97 10.79
CA SER A 741 -21.83 2.88 11.87
C SER A 741 -20.77 2.88 12.95
N GLU A 742 -20.51 4.01 13.59
CA GLU A 742 -19.70 4.09 14.79
C GLU A 742 -20.22 5.11 15.77
N ILE A 743 -19.98 4.82 17.06
CA ILE A 743 -20.23 5.72 18.17
C ILE A 743 -19.03 5.72 19.11
N LYS A 744 -18.77 6.84 19.77
CA LYS A 744 -17.60 7.04 20.62
C LYS A 744 -18.01 7.45 22.03
N PHE A 745 -17.54 6.70 23.01
CA PHE A 745 -17.79 6.95 24.41
C PHE A 745 -16.52 7.36 25.15
N LYS A 746 -16.60 8.31 26.05
CA LYS A 746 -15.53 8.59 27.01
C LYS A 746 -15.57 7.51 28.10
N THR A 747 -14.51 6.70 28.18
CA THR A 747 -14.45 5.56 29.11
C THR A 747 -13.80 5.95 30.42
N PHE A 748 -12.67 6.68 30.36
CA PHE A 748 -11.95 7.24 31.51
C PHE A 748 -11.53 8.69 31.21
N LYS A 749 -10.88 9.37 32.17
CA LYS A 749 -10.48 10.80 32.01
C LYS A 749 -9.76 11.10 30.69
N LYS A 750 -8.93 10.17 30.19
CA LYS A 750 -8.14 10.35 28.95
C LYS A 750 -8.41 9.26 27.91
N SER A 751 -9.31 8.32 28.16
CA SER A 751 -9.56 7.16 27.32
C SER A 751 -10.91 7.22 26.63
N PHE A 752 -10.96 6.68 25.41
CA PHE A 752 -12.19 6.58 24.63
C PHE A 752 -12.37 5.18 24.07
N THR A 753 -13.59 4.70 24.10
CA THR A 753 -14.01 3.47 23.42
C THR A 753 -14.89 3.85 22.24
N THR A 754 -14.52 3.37 21.05
CA THR A 754 -15.37 3.47 19.86
C THR A 754 -15.93 2.08 19.57
N ILE A 755 -17.22 2.00 19.40
CA ILE A 755 -17.93 0.80 18.96
C ILE A 755 -18.36 1.05 17.52
N ALA A 756 -17.94 0.18 16.61
CA ALA A 756 -18.37 0.25 15.22
C ALA A 756 -19.04 -1.07 14.82
N PHE A 757 -20.02 -0.94 13.94
CA PHE A 757 -20.74 -2.05 13.32
C PHE A 757 -20.76 -1.84 11.81
N SER A 758 -20.46 -2.89 11.06
CA SER A 758 -20.55 -2.83 9.59
C SER A 758 -21.20 -4.07 9.00
N ILE A 759 -21.84 -3.87 7.86
CA ILE A 759 -22.38 -4.94 7.03
C ILE A 759 -21.82 -4.75 5.62
N GLN A 760 -21.12 -5.74 5.12
CA GLN A 760 -20.64 -5.80 3.74
C GLN A 760 -21.55 -6.70 2.93
N ASN A 761 -21.79 -6.34 1.66
CA ASN A 761 -22.70 -7.07 0.77
C ASN A 761 -24.08 -7.31 1.42
N ILE A 762 -24.78 -6.22 1.81
CA ILE A 762 -26.06 -6.26 2.56
C ILE A 762 -27.08 -7.17 1.88
N LEU A 763 -27.17 -7.11 0.55
CA LEU A 763 -28.16 -7.86 -0.22
C LEU A 763 -27.78 -9.33 -0.42
N ASN A 764 -26.59 -9.73 0.07
CA ASN A 764 -26.01 -11.05 -0.17
C ASN A 764 -25.94 -11.39 -1.67
N THR A 765 -25.55 -10.39 -2.47
CA THR A 765 -25.42 -10.52 -3.92
C THR A 765 -24.41 -11.60 -4.24
N ASN A 766 -24.81 -12.55 -5.08
CA ASN A 766 -23.96 -13.61 -5.60
C ASN A 766 -23.30 -13.10 -6.90
N TYR A 767 -21.97 -13.02 -6.93
CA TYR A 767 -21.24 -12.39 -8.03
C TYR A 767 -19.85 -12.99 -8.22
N ARG A 768 -19.25 -12.76 -9.37
CA ARG A 768 -17.86 -13.05 -9.71
C ARG A 768 -17.20 -11.74 -10.15
N ASP A 769 -15.96 -11.48 -9.73
CA ASP A 769 -15.19 -10.29 -10.14
C ASP A 769 -14.28 -10.66 -11.31
N TYR A 770 -14.24 -9.80 -12.34
CA TYR A 770 -13.39 -10.02 -13.51
C TYR A 770 -11.90 -10.05 -13.16
N LEU A 771 -11.48 -9.30 -12.14
CA LEU A 771 -10.10 -9.24 -11.66
C LEU A 771 -9.74 -10.35 -10.65
N ASN A 772 -10.64 -11.32 -10.40
CA ASN A 772 -10.29 -12.48 -9.60
C ASN A 772 -9.80 -13.62 -10.49
N SER A 773 -8.54 -14.05 -10.33
CA SER A 773 -7.98 -15.18 -11.09
C SER A 773 -8.73 -16.49 -10.84
N GLN A 774 -9.41 -16.62 -9.69
CA GLN A 774 -10.22 -17.78 -9.35
C GLN A 774 -11.71 -17.64 -9.73
N ARG A 775 -12.09 -16.64 -10.51
CA ARG A 775 -13.47 -16.42 -10.98
C ARG A 775 -14.07 -17.60 -11.76
N TYR A 776 -13.23 -18.45 -12.31
CA TYR A 776 -13.66 -19.66 -13.04
C TYR A 776 -14.23 -20.72 -12.12
N PHE A 777 -13.86 -20.76 -10.86
CA PHE A 777 -14.13 -21.83 -9.92
C PHE A 777 -15.16 -21.45 -8.87
N VAL A 778 -15.17 -20.21 -8.38
CA VAL A 778 -15.99 -19.80 -7.24
C VAL A 778 -16.55 -18.38 -7.41
N ASN A 779 -17.63 -18.11 -6.68
CA ASN A 779 -18.16 -16.78 -6.49
C ASN A 779 -17.39 -16.03 -5.41
N GLU A 780 -17.54 -14.69 -5.38
CA GLU A 780 -16.98 -13.82 -4.37
C GLU A 780 -17.65 -13.96 -3.00
N LEU A 781 -17.10 -13.24 -2.00
CA LEU A 781 -17.60 -13.27 -0.64
C LEU A 781 -19.04 -12.80 -0.53
N GLY A 782 -19.85 -13.55 0.19
CA GLY A 782 -21.21 -13.18 0.57
C GLY A 782 -21.26 -12.14 1.68
N ARG A 783 -22.44 -11.98 2.28
CA ARG A 783 -22.69 -11.02 3.35
C ARG A 783 -21.75 -11.26 4.54
N ASN A 784 -21.25 -10.15 5.11
CA ASN A 784 -20.41 -10.17 6.29
C ASN A 784 -20.88 -9.12 7.29
N PHE A 785 -21.20 -9.54 8.51
CA PHE A 785 -21.45 -8.67 9.65
C PHE A 785 -20.15 -8.54 10.45
N GLN A 786 -19.82 -7.32 10.85
CA GLN A 786 -18.61 -7.03 11.60
C GLN A 786 -18.92 -6.15 12.81
N ILE A 787 -18.35 -6.48 13.96
CA ILE A 787 -18.34 -5.63 15.16
C ILE A 787 -16.89 -5.31 15.47
N GLN A 788 -16.60 -4.02 15.65
CA GLN A 788 -15.28 -3.52 15.97
C GLN A 788 -15.30 -2.71 17.26
N LEU A 789 -14.40 -3.01 18.19
CA LEU A 789 -14.14 -2.24 19.38
C LEU A 789 -12.76 -1.59 19.26
N LYS A 790 -12.70 -0.25 19.38
CA LYS A 790 -11.44 0.50 19.41
C LYS A 790 -11.31 1.14 20.79
N PHE A 791 -10.26 0.81 21.48
CA PHE A 791 -9.95 1.37 22.79
C PHE A 791 -8.68 2.20 22.70
N ASN A 792 -8.80 3.50 23.00
CA ASN A 792 -7.68 4.45 23.01
C ASN A 792 -7.41 4.86 24.45
N TYR A 793 -6.18 4.73 24.95
CA TYR A 793 -5.78 5.01 26.33
C TYR A 793 -4.35 5.49 26.46
#